data_d3bee79f09aa6e5e5086d323c33fa7f9
#
_entry.id   d3bee79f09aa6e5e5086d323c33fa7f9
#
_cell.length_a   1.000
_cell.length_b   1.000
_cell.length_c   1.000
_cell.angle_alpha   90.00
_cell.angle_beta   90.00
_cell.angle_gamma   90.00
#
_symmetry.space_group_name_H-M   'P 1'
#
loop_
_entity.id
_entity.type
_entity.pdbx_description
1 polymer ?
#
loop_
_entity_poly.entity_id
_entity_poly.type
_entity_poly.pdbx_seq_one_letter_code
_entity_poly.pdbx_strand_id
1 'polypeptide(L)'
;MVKAYLVNHTHWDREWYFTVMDSQVLADQVFTEVLNELETHPDANFCLDGQTSILDEYVNTHPENLERIRKLVKSDRLFVGPWYTQTDALIPDAESILRNLNIGISEATEKYGKAMMVGYLPDTFGFNAQMPMLLNQVGIDSILFWRGTNFNTQVSSPYFKWKALSQDTVTAANFPFGYFTGQIGLDAKKKMSSFINDRYDPNIKFLHEHGNNSDVLMPSGIDQMNIVHNIAETVRNINEKSNYETKVSTYQEFVDILKGKVLPEYSGELRLPTYSRIHRTIGSVRQSIKKQNFEIEQKILKRVEPLMVIAESTGIEVGRGMLTQLWKKLLESQAHDSLGGSISDNVAEDIMHRFKEANELADGIENLIKKKIGESLDLNDNELLLFNTTPQIFDGFKKVRIMARSKNIKFDNVEFQSVVVDKHYPMRKHVLKMTEKGREYFDEPEYFALTCTIKVRLDSLGYMVIRFHDVPDENNSCVLKVNDYVATKNIKFEFNNGKINFISGTEVIHDFMSLLDAGNDGDTYDYSPVEDDEERVLPFSECNVVRDSDILENLIISGEQVLPETLSDRINGNDKKKFSYKLVITLNKITERFSFKVIFNNNIESHRVRLRINPNKEIFKIKAGIQGGIIDVTNKKVSESWQDKFDEKPVNIYNFDKLLNVNGNNKSFSFFPEGLKEFEFDNKYLYITLLSTTGQLGKPNLAWRPGRASGDTTNEGHIMMPTPMAQEKSDWEFSVGMVLNKTDESLSLLSREINTAFDQSISYQKQTLNLFINRLDNKIWPTEISYQIPRKLSLLAVDQELVVSATYPSKERGKYLVRILNASSEIIDIKNKISRKAVKVDIFENELADETKIMPYAYATFKISNIVKFRKNELEL
;
A
#
# COMPACT_ATOMS: atom_id res chain seq x y z
N MET A 1 -39.85 14.06 19.83
CA MET A 1 -39.84 12.62 19.53
C MET A 1 -38.55 12.36 18.77
N VAL A 2 -37.81 11.31 19.11
CA VAL A 2 -36.57 10.95 18.44
C VAL A 2 -36.90 10.44 17.05
N LYS A 3 -36.12 10.89 16.06
CA LYS A 3 -36.27 10.44 14.67
C LYS A 3 -35.18 9.44 14.30
N ALA A 4 -35.57 8.34 13.68
CA ALA A 4 -34.70 7.35 13.08
C ALA A 4 -34.63 7.60 11.56
N TYR A 5 -33.45 7.93 11.07
CA TYR A 5 -33.16 8.15 9.65
C TYR A 5 -32.77 6.81 9.02
N LEU A 6 -33.71 6.20 8.33
CA LEU A 6 -33.53 4.88 7.69
C LEU A 6 -32.93 5.07 6.31
N VAL A 7 -31.74 4.50 6.08
CA VAL A 7 -31.07 4.53 4.77
C VAL A 7 -31.05 3.13 4.16
N ASN A 8 -31.70 3.01 2.99
CA ASN A 8 -31.72 1.78 2.22
C ASN A 8 -30.43 1.64 1.41
N HIS A 9 -29.67 0.59 1.64
CA HIS A 9 -28.34 0.40 1.04
C HIS A 9 -28.01 -1.09 0.87
N THR A 10 -26.90 -1.36 0.20
CA THR A 10 -26.16 -2.63 0.26
C THR A 10 -24.73 -2.37 0.68
N HIS A 11 -24.04 -3.33 1.32
CA HIS A 11 -22.61 -3.46 1.24
C HIS A 11 -22.29 -4.44 0.11
N TRP A 12 -21.23 -4.15 -0.66
CA TRP A 12 -20.92 -4.95 -1.84
C TRP A 12 -19.45 -5.30 -1.89
N ASP A 13 -19.12 -6.51 -1.45
CA ASP A 13 -17.80 -7.04 -1.69
C ASP A 13 -17.65 -7.35 -3.16
N ARG A 14 -16.65 -6.74 -3.77
CA ARG A 14 -16.31 -7.02 -5.16
C ARG A 14 -15.84 -8.47 -5.33
N GLU A 15 -15.14 -8.97 -4.33
CA GLU A 15 -14.66 -10.36 -4.18
C GLU A 15 -14.36 -10.62 -2.70
N TRP A 16 -14.54 -11.86 -2.27
CA TRP A 16 -14.30 -12.27 -0.89
C TRP A 16 -14.07 -13.78 -0.81
N TYR A 17 -15.04 -14.62 -0.35
CA TYR A 17 -15.00 -16.07 -0.53
C TYR A 17 -15.49 -16.49 -1.91
N PHE A 18 -16.08 -15.61 -2.67
CA PHE A 18 -16.52 -15.69 -4.05
C PHE A 18 -15.70 -14.73 -4.93
N THR A 19 -15.61 -15.04 -6.22
CA THR A 19 -14.82 -14.29 -7.19
C THR A 19 -15.55 -13.04 -7.70
N VAL A 20 -14.82 -12.16 -8.42
CA VAL A 20 -15.43 -11.03 -9.14
C VAL A 20 -16.49 -11.48 -10.13
N MET A 21 -16.28 -12.63 -10.79
CA MET A 21 -17.26 -13.16 -11.75
C MET A 21 -18.55 -13.57 -11.08
N ASP A 22 -18.49 -14.19 -9.91
CA ASP A 22 -19.67 -14.51 -9.08
C ASP A 22 -20.38 -13.22 -8.66
N SER A 23 -19.62 -12.21 -8.20
CA SER A 23 -20.15 -10.90 -7.81
C SER A 23 -20.87 -10.20 -8.97
N GLN A 24 -20.37 -10.28 -10.21
CA GLN A 24 -21.04 -9.73 -11.39
C GLN A 24 -22.36 -10.42 -11.68
N VAL A 25 -22.46 -11.74 -11.50
CA VAL A 25 -23.74 -12.49 -11.65
C VAL A 25 -24.78 -12.02 -10.61
N LEU A 26 -24.34 -11.76 -9.38
CA LEU A 26 -25.23 -11.21 -8.34
C LEU A 26 -25.64 -9.77 -8.66
N ALA A 27 -24.70 -8.94 -9.17
CA ALA A 27 -24.96 -7.56 -9.53
C ALA A 27 -25.94 -7.43 -10.71
N ASP A 28 -25.89 -8.34 -11.69
CA ASP A 28 -26.82 -8.42 -12.80
C ASP A 28 -28.27 -8.40 -12.30
N GLN A 29 -28.61 -9.26 -11.36
CA GLN A 29 -29.93 -9.37 -10.79
C GLN A 29 -30.25 -8.19 -9.86
N VAL A 30 -29.41 -7.93 -8.87
CA VAL A 30 -29.70 -6.97 -7.79
C VAL A 30 -29.77 -5.54 -8.33
N PHE A 31 -28.82 -5.12 -9.17
CA PHE A 31 -28.82 -3.73 -9.66
C PHE A 31 -29.94 -3.47 -10.65
N THR A 32 -30.30 -4.45 -11.49
CA THR A 32 -31.49 -4.37 -12.35
C THR A 32 -32.76 -4.19 -11.53
N GLU A 33 -32.90 -4.93 -10.44
CA GLU A 33 -34.05 -4.84 -9.54
C GLU A 33 -34.09 -3.52 -8.79
N VAL A 34 -32.94 -3.01 -8.32
CA VAL A 34 -32.82 -1.65 -7.75
C VAL A 34 -33.32 -0.58 -8.71
N LEU A 35 -32.92 -0.61 -9.98
CA LEU A 35 -33.38 0.35 -10.99
C LEU A 35 -34.89 0.26 -11.17
N ASN A 36 -35.46 -0.94 -11.26
CA ASN A 36 -36.90 -1.18 -11.44
C ASN A 36 -37.69 -0.68 -10.22
N GLU A 37 -37.27 -0.98 -9.02
CA GLU A 37 -37.90 -0.53 -7.77
C GLU A 37 -37.88 1.01 -7.66
N LEU A 38 -36.73 1.63 -7.91
CA LEU A 38 -36.61 3.06 -7.87
C LEU A 38 -37.49 3.79 -8.90
N GLU A 39 -37.68 3.21 -10.09
CA GLU A 39 -38.58 3.80 -11.13
C GLU A 39 -40.06 3.63 -10.77
N THR A 40 -40.41 2.55 -10.07
CA THR A 40 -41.79 2.23 -9.70
C THR A 40 -42.24 3.00 -8.45
N HIS A 41 -41.32 3.19 -7.46
CA HIS A 41 -41.62 3.82 -6.18
C HIS A 41 -40.84 5.14 -6.01
N PRO A 42 -41.45 6.32 -6.32
CA PRO A 42 -40.78 7.61 -6.27
C PRO A 42 -40.23 8.01 -4.90
N ASP A 43 -40.77 7.46 -3.83
CA ASP A 43 -40.34 7.73 -2.45
C ASP A 43 -39.14 6.89 -1.99
N ALA A 44 -38.68 5.96 -2.83
CA ALA A 44 -37.54 5.11 -2.53
C ALA A 44 -36.23 5.76 -3.00
N ASN A 45 -35.16 5.54 -2.25
CA ASN A 45 -33.78 5.81 -2.63
C ASN A 45 -32.89 4.61 -2.27
N PHE A 46 -31.66 4.58 -2.80
CA PHE A 46 -30.73 3.50 -2.56
C PHE A 46 -29.28 3.97 -2.60
N CYS A 47 -28.48 3.56 -1.63
CA CYS A 47 -27.03 3.75 -1.65
C CYS A 47 -26.34 2.47 -2.16
N LEU A 48 -25.65 2.60 -3.29
CA LEU A 48 -24.93 1.50 -3.93
C LEU A 48 -23.50 1.43 -3.41
N ASP A 49 -23.33 1.04 -2.16
CA ASP A 49 -22.08 0.80 -1.44
C ASP A 49 -20.98 1.89 -1.54
N GLY A 50 -21.28 3.07 -2.05
CA GLY A 50 -20.30 4.14 -2.12
C GLY A 50 -19.09 3.88 -3.03
N GLN A 51 -19.15 2.91 -3.96
CA GLN A 51 -18.07 2.61 -4.90
C GLN A 51 -18.55 2.59 -6.35
N THR A 52 -17.64 2.86 -7.31
CA THR A 52 -17.97 2.94 -8.73
C THR A 52 -17.56 1.70 -9.53
N SER A 53 -16.56 0.94 -9.11
CA SER A 53 -16.03 -0.21 -9.87
C SER A 53 -17.10 -1.26 -10.20
N ILE A 54 -17.94 -1.60 -9.23
CA ILE A 54 -19.04 -2.58 -9.41
C ILE A 54 -20.10 -2.09 -10.38
N LEU A 55 -20.39 -0.79 -10.39
CA LEU A 55 -21.34 -0.20 -11.31
C LEU A 55 -20.77 -0.10 -12.73
N ASP A 56 -19.48 0.14 -12.87
CA ASP A 56 -18.78 0.07 -14.17
C ASP A 56 -18.86 -1.34 -14.77
N GLU A 57 -18.66 -2.37 -13.96
CA GLU A 57 -18.77 -3.77 -14.37
C GLU A 57 -20.21 -4.12 -14.81
N TYR A 58 -21.21 -3.66 -14.06
CA TYR A 58 -22.62 -3.83 -14.42
C TYR A 58 -22.97 -3.11 -15.75
N VAL A 59 -22.55 -1.86 -15.92
CA VAL A 59 -22.83 -1.08 -17.15
C VAL A 59 -22.12 -1.66 -18.36
N ASN A 60 -20.96 -2.30 -18.20
CA ASN A 60 -20.27 -2.99 -19.29
C ASN A 60 -21.11 -4.16 -19.87
N THR A 61 -21.93 -4.81 -19.05
CA THR A 61 -22.85 -5.87 -19.47
C THR A 61 -24.25 -5.36 -19.80
N HIS A 62 -24.65 -4.20 -19.25
CA HIS A 62 -25.95 -3.54 -19.43
C HIS A 62 -25.81 -2.07 -19.85
N PRO A 63 -25.21 -1.77 -21.02
CA PRO A 63 -25.04 -0.40 -21.47
C PRO A 63 -26.36 0.38 -21.68
N GLU A 64 -27.45 -0.34 -21.93
CA GLU A 64 -28.80 0.21 -22.04
C GLU A 64 -29.32 0.83 -20.74
N ASN A 65 -28.81 0.43 -19.59
CA ASN A 65 -29.22 0.93 -18.28
C ASN A 65 -28.49 2.22 -17.88
N LEU A 66 -27.47 2.67 -18.62
CA LEU A 66 -26.67 3.85 -18.25
C LEU A 66 -27.52 5.11 -18.11
N GLU A 67 -28.47 5.37 -19.01
CA GLU A 67 -29.32 6.56 -18.93
C GLU A 67 -30.34 6.48 -17.77
N ARG A 68 -30.80 5.28 -17.42
CA ARG A 68 -31.65 5.05 -16.23
C ARG A 68 -30.88 5.42 -14.95
N ILE A 69 -29.64 4.92 -14.84
CA ILE A 69 -28.72 5.21 -13.73
C ILE A 69 -28.49 6.71 -13.62
N ARG A 70 -28.12 7.38 -14.71
CA ARG A 70 -27.89 8.84 -14.76
C ARG A 70 -29.10 9.64 -14.26
N LYS A 71 -30.30 9.26 -14.68
CA LYS A 71 -31.54 9.92 -14.25
C LYS A 71 -31.76 9.78 -12.74
N LEU A 72 -31.55 8.58 -12.20
CA LEU A 72 -31.74 8.30 -10.79
C LEU A 72 -30.67 8.97 -9.92
N VAL A 73 -29.40 8.99 -10.37
CA VAL A 73 -28.31 9.71 -9.67
C VAL A 73 -28.58 11.23 -9.66
N LYS A 74 -28.96 11.82 -10.80
CA LYS A 74 -29.27 13.26 -10.87
C LYS A 74 -30.47 13.69 -10.04
N SER A 75 -31.40 12.79 -9.79
CA SER A 75 -32.59 13.05 -8.97
C SER A 75 -32.40 12.72 -7.48
N ASP A 76 -31.18 12.46 -7.04
CA ASP A 76 -30.81 12.10 -5.65
C ASP A 76 -31.58 10.85 -5.13
N ARG A 77 -31.74 9.85 -6.00
CA ARG A 77 -32.43 8.61 -5.67
C ARG A 77 -31.54 7.39 -5.71
N LEU A 78 -30.44 7.42 -6.48
CA LEU A 78 -29.39 6.44 -6.47
C LEU A 78 -28.08 7.15 -6.13
N PHE A 79 -27.37 6.67 -5.10
CA PHE A 79 -26.12 7.25 -4.62
C PHE A 79 -24.95 6.34 -4.99
N VAL A 80 -23.92 6.88 -5.66
CA VAL A 80 -22.73 6.20 -6.14
C VAL A 80 -21.46 6.95 -5.77
N GLY A 81 -20.32 6.25 -5.63
CA GLY A 81 -19.08 6.85 -5.14
C GLY A 81 -19.13 7.21 -3.63
N PRO A 82 -18.10 7.81 -3.04
CA PRO A 82 -16.98 8.53 -3.67
C PRO A 82 -15.78 7.65 -4.06
N TRP A 83 -15.77 6.42 -3.63
CA TRP A 83 -14.66 5.51 -3.86
C TRP A 83 -14.71 4.87 -5.25
N TYR A 84 -13.53 4.51 -5.78
CA TYR A 84 -13.46 3.57 -6.89
C TYR A 84 -13.75 2.15 -6.39
N THR A 85 -13.08 1.72 -5.30
CA THR A 85 -13.37 0.48 -4.56
C THR A 85 -13.40 0.75 -3.05
N GLN A 86 -14.05 -0.12 -2.28
CA GLN A 86 -14.05 -0.12 -0.80
C GLN A 86 -12.66 -0.46 -0.26
N THR A 87 -11.80 0.54 -0.11
CA THR A 87 -10.37 0.37 0.19
C THR A 87 -10.12 -0.09 1.63
N ASP A 88 -9.06 -0.88 1.83
CA ASP A 88 -8.41 -0.94 3.15
C ASP A 88 -7.81 0.43 3.51
N ALA A 89 -7.78 0.76 4.80
CA ALA A 89 -7.33 2.07 5.29
C ALA A 89 -5.99 2.04 6.05
N LEU A 90 -5.35 0.87 6.17
CA LEU A 90 -4.15 0.66 6.99
C LEU A 90 -2.95 0.13 6.18
N ILE A 91 -3.20 -0.58 5.08
CA ILE A 91 -2.16 -1.27 4.29
C ILE A 91 -1.72 -0.47 3.05
N PRO A 92 -2.64 0.16 2.25
CA PRO A 92 -2.26 0.93 1.07
C PRO A 92 -1.42 2.16 1.40
N ASP A 93 -0.68 2.65 0.41
CA ASP A 93 -0.05 3.98 0.46
C ASP A 93 -1.12 5.10 0.51
N ALA A 94 -0.80 6.23 1.16
CA ALA A 94 -1.67 7.40 1.18
C ALA A 94 -2.04 7.89 -0.24
N GLU A 95 -1.09 7.82 -1.19
CA GLU A 95 -1.34 8.17 -2.59
C GLU A 95 -2.34 7.21 -3.24
N SER A 96 -2.32 5.92 -2.92
CA SER A 96 -3.32 4.95 -3.39
C SER A 96 -4.73 5.32 -2.91
N ILE A 97 -4.89 5.68 -1.64
CA ILE A 97 -6.18 6.13 -1.09
C ILE A 97 -6.67 7.40 -1.80
N LEU A 98 -5.78 8.37 -2.02
CA LEU A 98 -6.12 9.60 -2.77
C LEU A 98 -6.47 9.32 -4.24
N ARG A 99 -5.78 8.37 -4.90
CA ARG A 99 -6.13 7.97 -6.27
C ARG A 99 -7.46 7.23 -6.33
N ASN A 100 -7.75 6.39 -5.35
CA ASN A 100 -9.04 5.71 -5.23
C ASN A 100 -10.19 6.73 -5.18
N LEU A 101 -10.10 7.71 -4.29
CA LEU A 101 -11.08 8.80 -4.19
C LEU A 101 -11.16 9.65 -5.47
N ASN A 102 -10.00 10.05 -6.04
CA ASN A 102 -9.99 10.86 -7.26
C ASN A 102 -10.67 10.15 -8.43
N ILE A 103 -10.33 8.88 -8.67
CA ILE A 103 -10.92 8.09 -9.76
C ILE A 103 -12.42 7.88 -9.50
N GLY A 104 -12.81 7.46 -8.29
CA GLY A 104 -14.19 7.21 -7.93
C GLY A 104 -15.09 8.45 -8.09
N ILE A 105 -14.68 9.60 -7.55
CA ILE A 105 -15.44 10.86 -7.67
C ILE A 105 -15.49 11.33 -9.13
N SER A 106 -14.37 11.28 -9.86
CA SER A 106 -14.32 11.69 -11.26
C SER A 106 -15.25 10.82 -12.12
N GLU A 107 -15.21 9.51 -11.96
CA GLU A 107 -16.08 8.58 -12.71
C GLU A 107 -17.55 8.73 -12.34
N ALA A 108 -17.88 8.81 -11.03
CA ALA A 108 -19.23 9.04 -10.59
C ALA A 108 -19.80 10.33 -11.20
N THR A 109 -18.99 11.39 -11.27
CA THR A 109 -19.40 12.68 -11.82
C THR A 109 -19.50 12.66 -13.35
N GLU A 110 -18.49 12.12 -14.04
CA GLU A 110 -18.41 12.15 -15.51
C GLU A 110 -19.35 11.13 -16.17
N LYS A 111 -19.42 9.91 -15.64
CA LYS A 111 -20.23 8.82 -16.21
C LYS A 111 -21.68 8.87 -15.72
N TYR A 112 -21.90 9.08 -14.44
CA TYR A 112 -23.23 8.94 -13.81
C TYR A 112 -23.87 10.27 -13.43
N GLY A 113 -23.10 11.37 -13.41
CA GLY A 113 -23.57 12.73 -13.27
C GLY A 113 -23.34 13.38 -11.92
N LYS A 114 -23.13 12.61 -10.82
CA LYS A 114 -22.85 13.12 -9.48
C LYS A 114 -22.19 12.04 -8.62
N ALA A 115 -21.27 12.45 -7.75
CA ALA A 115 -20.73 11.59 -6.70
C ALA A 115 -21.43 11.85 -5.36
N MET A 116 -21.64 10.82 -4.55
CA MET A 116 -21.95 10.98 -3.12
C MET A 116 -20.71 11.48 -2.40
N MET A 117 -20.78 12.64 -1.75
CA MET A 117 -19.63 13.27 -1.08
C MET A 117 -19.60 12.94 0.43
N VAL A 118 -19.71 11.67 0.74
CA VAL A 118 -19.64 11.13 2.11
C VAL A 118 -18.62 9.98 2.11
N GLY A 119 -17.63 10.03 3.00
CA GLY A 119 -16.63 8.97 3.17
C GLY A 119 -17.25 7.71 3.76
N TYR A 120 -17.90 6.90 2.94
CA TYR A 120 -18.59 5.69 3.36
C TYR A 120 -17.69 4.48 3.24
N LEU A 121 -17.25 3.92 4.38
CA LEU A 121 -16.43 2.70 4.50
C LEU A 121 -17.01 1.82 5.61
N PRO A 122 -18.09 1.07 5.32
CA PRO A 122 -18.87 0.41 6.34
C PRO A 122 -18.13 -0.76 7.00
N ASP A 123 -17.31 -1.51 6.28
CA ASP A 123 -16.70 -2.75 6.79
C ASP A 123 -15.17 -2.74 6.90
N THR A 124 -14.49 -1.69 6.49
CA THR A 124 -13.02 -1.56 6.58
C THR A 124 -12.50 -1.85 7.99
N PHE A 125 -11.40 -2.60 8.12
CA PHE A 125 -10.91 -3.22 9.35
C PHE A 125 -10.11 -2.28 10.28
N GLY A 126 -10.57 -1.06 10.43
CA GLY A 126 -9.94 0.00 11.21
C GLY A 126 -9.32 1.09 10.35
N PHE A 127 -8.91 2.19 10.99
CA PHE A 127 -8.56 3.41 10.26
C PHE A 127 -7.31 4.07 10.83
N ASN A 128 -6.46 4.58 9.95
CA ASN A 128 -5.30 5.40 10.29
C ASN A 128 -5.71 6.82 10.76
N ALA A 129 -4.83 7.48 11.51
CA ALA A 129 -5.09 8.79 12.12
C ALA A 129 -5.18 9.96 11.12
N GLN A 130 -4.77 9.79 9.87
CA GLN A 130 -4.78 10.82 8.83
C GLN A 130 -5.96 10.68 7.85
N MET A 131 -6.86 9.73 8.05
CA MET A 131 -8.05 9.57 7.20
C MET A 131 -8.86 10.87 7.06
N PRO A 132 -9.09 11.69 8.12
CA PRO A 132 -9.77 12.98 7.94
C PRO A 132 -9.04 13.93 6.98
N MET A 133 -7.71 13.97 7.02
CA MET A 133 -6.92 14.80 6.11
C MET A 133 -7.06 14.29 4.66
N LEU A 134 -6.98 12.96 4.44
CA LEU A 134 -7.12 12.36 3.10
C LEU A 134 -8.50 12.65 2.49
N LEU A 135 -9.56 12.56 3.29
CA LEU A 135 -10.94 12.91 2.86
C LEU A 135 -11.08 14.41 2.53
N ASN A 136 -10.50 15.27 3.35
CA ASN A 136 -10.55 16.73 3.09
C ASN A 136 -9.79 17.13 1.82
N GLN A 137 -8.75 16.35 1.38
CA GLN A 137 -8.07 16.60 0.10
C GLN A 137 -9.00 16.52 -1.12
N VAL A 138 -10.11 15.78 -1.01
CA VAL A 138 -11.12 15.64 -2.08
C VAL A 138 -12.42 16.42 -1.78
N GLY A 139 -12.45 17.23 -0.72
CA GLY A 139 -13.62 18.02 -0.33
C GLY A 139 -14.68 17.21 0.44
N ILE A 140 -14.36 16.05 0.97
CA ILE A 140 -15.25 15.26 1.83
C ILE A 140 -15.01 15.66 3.29
N ASP A 141 -16.04 16.05 3.99
CA ASP A 141 -16.01 16.53 5.38
C ASP A 141 -16.78 15.61 6.36
N SER A 142 -17.08 14.39 5.94
CA SER A 142 -17.83 13.42 6.74
C SER A 142 -17.43 12.00 6.42
N ILE A 143 -17.56 11.11 7.42
CA ILE A 143 -17.30 9.67 7.28
C ILE A 143 -18.30 8.83 8.06
N LEU A 144 -18.74 7.73 7.45
CA LEU A 144 -19.57 6.70 8.06
C LEU A 144 -18.85 5.36 8.04
N PHE A 145 -18.84 4.66 9.16
CA PHE A 145 -18.08 3.42 9.32
C PHE A 145 -18.56 2.60 10.51
N TRP A 146 -18.17 1.33 10.56
CA TRP A 146 -18.55 0.42 11.64
C TRP A 146 -17.46 0.26 12.71
N ARG A 147 -16.25 -0.16 12.30
CA ARG A 147 -15.25 -0.80 13.16
C ARG A 147 -14.31 0.21 13.84
N GLY A 148 -13.84 -0.14 15.05
CA GLY A 148 -12.66 0.50 15.66
C GLY A 148 -12.93 1.49 16.80
N THR A 149 -14.17 1.65 17.26
CA THR A 149 -14.54 2.62 18.31
C THR A 149 -14.77 2.01 19.69
N ASN A 150 -14.62 2.86 20.72
CA ASN A 150 -15.05 2.57 22.10
C ASN A 150 -15.59 3.86 22.74
N PHE A 151 -16.87 3.85 23.10
CA PHE A 151 -17.53 5.06 23.63
C PHE A 151 -17.13 5.40 25.08
N ASN A 152 -16.57 4.46 25.82
CA ASN A 152 -16.17 4.70 27.20
C ASN A 152 -14.73 5.22 27.34
N THR A 153 -13.83 4.84 26.42
CA THR A 153 -12.39 5.10 26.57
C THR A 153 -11.77 5.90 25.43
N GLN A 154 -12.54 6.16 24.35
CA GLN A 154 -12.00 6.75 23.13
C GLN A 154 -12.83 7.92 22.61
N VAL A 155 -14.05 7.71 22.10
CA VAL A 155 -14.81 8.70 21.33
C VAL A 155 -16.03 9.28 22.06
N SER A 156 -16.43 8.76 23.17
CA SER A 156 -17.58 9.13 24.02
C SER A 156 -18.98 9.19 23.36
N SER A 157 -19.08 9.05 22.05
CA SER A 157 -20.35 9.08 21.30
C SER A 157 -20.18 8.38 19.95
N PRO A 158 -21.25 7.77 19.38
CA PRO A 158 -21.24 7.29 17.99
C PRO A 158 -21.11 8.43 16.97
N TYR A 159 -21.40 9.68 17.38
CA TYR A 159 -21.31 10.87 16.53
C TYR A 159 -20.29 11.84 17.11
N PHE A 160 -19.21 12.11 16.37
CA PHE A 160 -18.11 12.94 16.84
C PHE A 160 -17.40 13.70 15.72
N LYS A 161 -16.55 14.66 16.08
CA LYS A 161 -15.60 15.30 15.18
C LYS A 161 -14.28 14.55 15.24
N TRP A 162 -13.87 13.94 14.14
CA TRP A 162 -12.61 13.24 14.04
C TRP A 162 -11.55 14.14 13.40
N LYS A 163 -10.44 14.35 14.15
CA LYS A 163 -9.32 15.22 13.75
C LYS A 163 -8.12 14.41 13.33
N ALA A 164 -7.52 14.78 12.21
CA ALA A 164 -6.21 14.31 11.76
C ALA A 164 -5.05 14.99 12.51
N LEU A 165 -3.82 14.54 12.26
CA LEU A 165 -2.60 15.23 12.74
C LEU A 165 -2.51 16.66 12.21
N SER A 166 -2.97 16.90 10.98
CA SER A 166 -3.04 18.21 10.31
C SER A 166 -4.09 19.15 10.90
N GLN A 167 -4.91 18.71 11.85
CA GLN A 167 -6.10 19.38 12.37
C GLN A 167 -7.29 19.42 11.38
N ASP A 168 -7.15 18.86 10.20
CA ASP A 168 -8.29 18.58 9.33
C ASP A 168 -9.34 17.75 10.04
N THR A 169 -10.61 18.08 9.88
CA THR A 169 -11.69 17.51 10.67
C THR A 169 -12.81 17.02 9.78
N VAL A 170 -13.33 15.83 10.09
CA VAL A 170 -14.57 15.30 9.48
C VAL A 170 -15.63 15.01 10.53
N THR A 171 -16.90 15.10 10.14
CA THR A 171 -18.01 14.63 10.96
C THR A 171 -18.12 13.12 10.82
N ALA A 172 -17.91 12.39 11.91
CA ALA A 172 -17.93 10.94 11.95
C ALA A 172 -19.26 10.41 12.49
N ALA A 173 -19.83 9.41 11.83
CA ALA A 173 -20.96 8.64 12.31
C ALA A 173 -20.61 7.15 12.30
N ASN A 174 -20.55 6.55 13.49
CA ASN A 174 -20.23 5.15 13.71
C ASN A 174 -21.48 4.30 13.83
N PHE A 175 -21.45 3.11 13.26
CA PHE A 175 -22.48 2.07 13.36
C PHE A 175 -22.06 1.02 14.40
N PRO A 176 -22.21 1.20 15.72
CA PRO A 176 -21.62 0.29 16.71
C PRO A 176 -22.08 -1.16 16.57
N PHE A 177 -23.30 -1.38 16.06
CA PHE A 177 -23.85 -2.72 15.82
C PHE A 177 -23.86 -3.13 14.34
N GLY A 178 -23.05 -2.46 13.51
CA GLY A 178 -22.91 -2.73 12.08
C GLY A 178 -23.85 -1.95 11.18
N TYR A 179 -23.51 -1.94 9.91
CA TYR A 179 -24.27 -1.27 8.84
C TYR A 179 -25.64 -1.95 8.55
N PHE A 180 -25.96 -3.02 9.26
CA PHE A 180 -27.22 -3.76 9.21
C PHE A 180 -28.15 -3.48 10.41
N THR A 181 -27.90 -2.41 11.18
CA THR A 181 -28.64 -2.09 12.41
C THR A 181 -30.15 -1.94 12.17
N GLY A 182 -30.53 -1.31 11.07
CA GLY A 182 -31.94 -1.12 10.67
C GLY A 182 -32.44 -2.12 9.62
N GLN A 183 -31.72 -3.21 9.36
CA GLN A 183 -32.01 -4.16 8.28
C GLN A 183 -33.42 -4.69 8.28
N ILE A 184 -34.15 -4.44 7.20
CA ILE A 184 -35.50 -4.90 6.94
C ILE A 184 -35.45 -6.08 5.97
N GLY A 185 -35.29 -7.30 6.50
CA GLY A 185 -35.35 -8.53 5.72
C GLY A 185 -36.76 -8.99 5.47
N LEU A 186 -36.92 -10.05 4.67
CA LEU A 186 -38.22 -10.68 4.39
C LEU A 186 -38.96 -11.14 5.64
N ASP A 187 -38.24 -11.61 6.65
CA ASP A 187 -38.79 -12.02 7.93
C ASP A 187 -39.29 -10.84 8.78
N ALA A 188 -38.65 -9.67 8.68
CA ALA A 188 -39.11 -8.47 9.37
C ALA A 188 -40.53 -8.07 8.91
N LYS A 189 -40.84 -8.16 7.62
CA LYS A 189 -42.19 -7.93 7.11
C LYS A 189 -43.22 -8.90 7.65
N LYS A 190 -42.86 -10.18 7.84
CA LYS A 190 -43.74 -11.23 8.39
C LYS A 190 -43.86 -11.13 9.91
N LYS A 191 -42.84 -10.71 10.63
CA LYS A 191 -42.73 -10.63 12.09
C LYS A 191 -42.45 -9.21 12.58
N MET A 192 -43.17 -8.22 12.06
CA MET A 192 -42.91 -6.80 12.30
C MET A 192 -42.81 -6.43 13.79
N SER A 193 -43.68 -6.99 14.64
CA SER A 193 -43.63 -6.69 16.07
C SER A 193 -42.38 -7.22 16.76
N SER A 194 -41.91 -8.41 16.40
CA SER A 194 -40.66 -8.97 16.91
C SER A 194 -39.47 -8.13 16.40
N PHE A 195 -39.43 -7.81 15.13
CA PHE A 195 -38.39 -6.95 14.56
C PHE A 195 -38.29 -5.61 15.33
N ILE A 196 -39.41 -4.97 15.62
CA ILE A 196 -39.40 -3.67 16.32
C ILE A 196 -38.97 -3.85 17.77
N ASN A 197 -39.58 -4.80 18.51
CA ASN A 197 -39.34 -4.91 19.94
C ASN A 197 -37.96 -5.50 20.28
N ASP A 198 -37.46 -6.43 19.47
CA ASP A 198 -36.27 -7.21 19.79
C ASP A 198 -35.00 -6.62 19.17
N ARG A 199 -35.14 -5.76 18.15
CA ARG A 199 -34.00 -5.23 17.39
C ARG A 199 -34.09 -3.73 17.13
N TYR A 200 -35.13 -3.21 16.49
CA TYR A 200 -35.18 -1.88 15.96
C TYR A 200 -35.22 -0.80 17.05
N ASP A 201 -36.22 -0.84 17.93
CA ASP A 201 -36.35 0.13 19.03
C ASP A 201 -35.23 0.05 20.06
N PRO A 202 -34.69 -1.13 20.47
CA PRO A 202 -33.51 -1.19 21.32
C PRO A 202 -32.28 -0.51 20.73
N ASN A 203 -32.02 -0.70 19.43
CA ASN A 203 -30.90 -0.04 18.76
C ASN A 203 -31.07 1.49 18.69
N ILE A 204 -32.28 1.99 18.38
CA ILE A 204 -32.58 3.43 18.41
C ILE A 204 -32.34 3.98 19.80
N LYS A 205 -32.83 3.32 20.84
CA LYS A 205 -32.64 3.72 22.24
C LYS A 205 -31.16 3.85 22.58
N PHE A 206 -30.39 2.81 22.28
CA PHE A 206 -28.94 2.80 22.54
C PHE A 206 -28.22 3.97 21.83
N LEU A 207 -28.46 4.14 20.53
CA LEU A 207 -27.83 5.19 19.73
C LEU A 207 -28.25 6.59 20.21
N HIS A 208 -29.49 6.78 20.62
CA HIS A 208 -30.00 8.04 21.16
C HIS A 208 -29.33 8.40 22.49
N GLU A 209 -29.27 7.45 23.43
CA GLU A 209 -28.68 7.65 24.74
C GLU A 209 -27.16 7.94 24.65
N HIS A 210 -26.42 7.21 23.81
CA HIS A 210 -24.98 7.44 23.61
C HIS A 210 -24.66 8.57 22.64
N GLY A 211 -25.62 8.97 21.81
CA GLY A 211 -25.51 10.08 20.84
C GLY A 211 -25.89 11.45 21.38
N ASN A 212 -25.78 11.69 22.69
CA ASN A 212 -26.18 12.96 23.35
C ASN A 212 -27.64 13.35 23.05
N ASN A 213 -28.54 12.39 23.11
CA ASN A 213 -29.96 12.54 22.79
C ASN A 213 -30.23 13.05 21.36
N SER A 214 -29.36 12.71 20.42
CA SER A 214 -29.55 13.02 19.00
C SER A 214 -30.57 12.10 18.34
N ASP A 215 -31.08 12.52 17.20
CA ASP A 215 -31.68 11.64 16.21
C ASP A 215 -30.66 10.61 15.74
N VAL A 216 -31.12 9.47 15.22
CA VAL A 216 -30.28 8.31 14.99
C VAL A 216 -30.29 7.87 13.52
N LEU A 217 -29.15 7.32 13.07
CA LEU A 217 -29.01 6.70 11.76
C LEU A 217 -29.27 5.21 11.85
N MET A 218 -30.14 4.71 10.99
CA MET A 218 -30.52 3.29 10.92
C MET A 218 -30.30 2.75 9.51
N PRO A 219 -29.09 2.24 9.20
CA PRO A 219 -28.82 1.64 7.90
C PRO A 219 -29.63 0.33 7.73
N SER A 220 -30.30 0.19 6.59
CA SER A 220 -31.06 -1.01 6.21
C SER A 220 -30.45 -1.67 4.98
N GLY A 221 -29.56 -2.59 5.19
CA GLY A 221 -28.83 -3.36 4.20
C GLY A 221 -27.86 -4.31 4.88
N ILE A 222 -27.24 -5.19 4.13
CA ILE A 222 -26.16 -6.10 4.50
C ILE A 222 -25.41 -6.49 3.22
N ASP A 223 -24.42 -7.38 3.32
CA ASP A 223 -23.63 -7.88 2.18
C ASP A 223 -24.52 -8.40 1.06
N GLN A 224 -24.31 -7.89 -0.16
CA GLN A 224 -25.05 -8.23 -1.39
C GLN A 224 -26.58 -8.20 -1.26
N MET A 225 -27.11 -7.43 -0.29
CA MET A 225 -28.54 -7.36 -0.06
C MET A 225 -29.25 -6.55 -1.15
N ASN A 226 -30.38 -7.10 -1.60
CA ASN A 226 -31.27 -6.41 -2.53
C ASN A 226 -32.03 -5.25 -1.88
N ILE A 227 -32.57 -4.34 -2.68
CA ILE A 227 -33.39 -3.22 -2.22
C ILE A 227 -34.63 -3.68 -1.45
N VAL A 228 -35.00 -2.95 -0.42
CA VAL A 228 -36.27 -3.17 0.28
C VAL A 228 -37.43 -2.63 -0.59
N HIS A 229 -38.21 -3.56 -1.12
CA HIS A 229 -39.38 -3.21 -1.95
C HIS A 229 -40.45 -2.45 -1.15
N ASN A 230 -41.04 -1.42 -1.77
CA ASN A 230 -42.09 -0.57 -1.19
C ASN A 230 -41.72 -0.06 0.21
N ILE A 231 -40.52 0.55 0.30
CA ILE A 231 -39.96 1.02 1.57
C ILE A 231 -40.88 2.01 2.31
N ALA A 232 -41.62 2.83 1.58
CA ALA A 232 -42.54 3.82 2.16
C ALA A 232 -43.71 3.15 2.94
N GLU A 233 -44.28 2.06 2.42
CA GLU A 233 -45.28 1.26 3.13
C GLU A 233 -44.68 0.56 4.36
N THR A 234 -43.49 0.01 4.20
CA THR A 234 -42.77 -0.63 5.31
C THR A 234 -42.53 0.35 6.46
N VAL A 235 -42.09 1.56 6.16
CA VAL A 235 -41.86 2.63 7.14
C VAL A 235 -43.17 3.08 7.81
N ARG A 236 -44.31 3.17 7.07
CA ARG A 236 -45.61 3.43 7.69
C ARG A 236 -45.96 2.35 8.73
N ASN A 237 -45.81 1.08 8.36
CA ASN A 237 -46.05 -0.04 9.26
C ASN A 237 -45.13 -0.08 10.50
N ILE A 238 -43.88 0.39 10.35
CA ILE A 238 -42.93 0.59 11.47
C ILE A 238 -43.47 1.69 12.39
N ASN A 239 -43.82 2.84 11.86
CA ASN A 239 -44.28 4.01 12.60
C ASN A 239 -45.60 3.78 13.36
N GLU A 240 -46.44 2.82 12.92
CA GLU A 240 -47.63 2.41 13.64
C GLU A 240 -47.35 1.60 14.92
N LYS A 241 -46.17 0.99 15.02
CA LYS A 241 -45.84 0.02 16.09
C LYS A 241 -44.62 0.41 16.92
N SER A 242 -43.72 1.21 16.39
CA SER A 242 -42.50 1.67 17.06
C SER A 242 -42.79 2.82 18.02
N ASN A 243 -41.99 2.95 19.08
CA ASN A 243 -41.98 4.11 19.98
C ASN A 243 -41.31 5.34 19.40
N TYR A 244 -40.73 5.22 18.21
CA TYR A 244 -39.94 6.27 17.54
C TYR A 244 -40.49 6.56 16.16
N GLU A 245 -40.22 7.77 15.65
CA GLU A 245 -40.58 8.17 14.29
C GLU A 245 -39.48 7.75 13.32
N THR A 246 -39.79 6.93 12.34
CA THR A 246 -38.87 6.53 11.25
C THR A 246 -39.16 7.31 9.98
N LYS A 247 -38.10 7.76 9.32
CA LYS A 247 -38.13 8.47 8.03
C LYS A 247 -37.16 7.82 7.06
N VAL A 248 -37.56 7.59 5.81
CA VAL A 248 -36.65 7.25 4.71
C VAL A 248 -35.71 8.44 4.47
N SER A 249 -34.41 8.21 4.42
CA SER A 249 -33.40 9.24 4.37
C SER A 249 -32.20 8.83 3.53
N THR A 250 -31.19 9.70 3.49
CA THR A 250 -29.89 9.46 2.85
C THR A 250 -28.78 9.67 3.86
N TYR A 251 -27.60 9.14 3.60
CA TYR A 251 -26.43 9.40 4.42
C TYR A 251 -26.06 10.87 4.45
N GLN A 252 -26.15 11.57 3.32
CA GLN A 252 -25.88 13.01 3.25
C GLN A 252 -26.84 13.83 4.15
N GLU A 253 -28.14 13.55 4.08
CA GLU A 253 -29.14 14.26 4.93
C GLU A 253 -28.82 14.08 6.42
N PHE A 254 -28.47 12.86 6.85
CA PHE A 254 -28.15 12.62 8.25
C PHE A 254 -26.87 13.33 8.69
N VAL A 255 -25.81 13.28 7.88
CA VAL A 255 -24.57 13.98 8.16
C VAL A 255 -24.77 15.49 8.27
N ASP A 256 -25.57 16.09 7.40
CA ASP A 256 -25.88 17.54 7.42
C ASP A 256 -26.60 17.93 8.72
N ILE A 257 -27.45 17.07 9.27
CA ILE A 257 -28.03 17.25 10.60
C ILE A 257 -26.97 17.23 11.68
N LEU A 258 -26.01 16.33 11.61
CA LEU A 258 -24.92 16.23 12.60
C LEU A 258 -23.98 17.44 12.54
N LYS A 259 -23.72 18.01 11.36
CA LYS A 259 -22.89 19.21 11.20
C LYS A 259 -23.44 20.41 11.96
N GLY A 260 -24.76 20.50 12.14
CA GLY A 260 -25.43 21.54 12.91
C GLY A 260 -25.35 21.36 14.44
N LYS A 261 -24.74 20.28 14.94
CA LYS A 261 -24.68 19.95 16.37
C LYS A 261 -23.28 20.13 16.94
N VAL A 262 -23.19 20.37 18.25
CA VAL A 262 -21.93 20.32 19.00
C VAL A 262 -21.63 18.85 19.28
N LEU A 263 -20.54 18.34 18.69
CA LEU A 263 -20.13 16.96 18.82
C LEU A 263 -18.80 16.88 19.60
N PRO A 264 -18.56 15.80 20.36
CA PRO A 264 -17.26 15.58 20.98
C PRO A 264 -16.16 15.41 19.92
N GLU A 265 -14.92 15.70 20.30
CA GLU A 265 -13.77 15.62 19.40
C GLU A 265 -12.90 14.42 19.75
N TYR A 266 -12.31 13.81 18.72
CA TYR A 266 -11.33 12.72 18.86
C TYR A 266 -10.19 12.91 17.86
N SER A 267 -8.96 12.57 18.28
CA SER A 267 -7.79 12.48 17.39
C SER A 267 -7.08 11.15 17.60
N GLY A 268 -6.65 10.51 16.52
CA GLY A 268 -5.94 9.25 16.56
C GLY A 268 -6.54 8.18 15.65
N GLU A 269 -5.98 6.97 15.72
CA GLU A 269 -6.47 5.82 14.97
C GLU A 269 -7.75 5.22 15.57
N LEU A 270 -8.60 4.65 14.74
CA LEU A 270 -9.79 3.90 15.16
C LEU A 270 -9.51 2.41 15.02
N ARG A 271 -9.10 1.75 16.11
CA ARG A 271 -8.62 0.37 16.12
C ARG A 271 -8.95 -0.40 17.40
N LEU A 272 -10.11 -0.15 18.03
CA LEU A 272 -10.54 -0.87 19.23
C LEU A 272 -11.66 -1.87 18.92
N PRO A 273 -11.50 -3.16 19.25
CA PRO A 273 -12.49 -4.21 18.93
C PRO A 273 -13.59 -4.31 19.99
N THR A 274 -14.27 -3.19 20.31
CA THR A 274 -15.27 -3.13 21.41
C THR A 274 -16.65 -3.56 20.96
N TYR A 275 -17.11 -3.03 19.84
CA TYR A 275 -18.44 -3.31 19.29
C TYR A 275 -18.39 -4.15 18.01
N SER A 276 -17.18 -4.48 17.58
CA SER A 276 -16.93 -5.25 16.36
C SER A 276 -15.49 -5.75 16.34
N ARG A 277 -15.25 -6.84 15.64
CA ARG A 277 -13.92 -7.34 15.34
C ARG A 277 -13.22 -6.39 14.37
N ILE A 278 -11.93 -6.16 14.52
CA ILE A 278 -11.13 -5.28 13.66
C ILE A 278 -10.01 -6.01 12.92
N HIS A 279 -9.86 -7.33 13.16
CA HIS A 279 -8.91 -8.18 12.42
C HIS A 279 -7.49 -7.60 12.39
N ARG A 280 -6.88 -7.44 13.57
CA ARG A 280 -5.59 -6.72 13.70
C ARG A 280 -4.43 -7.32 12.94
N THR A 281 -4.50 -8.60 12.60
CA THR A 281 -3.38 -9.35 12.01
C THR A 281 -3.46 -9.52 10.49
N ILE A 282 -4.35 -8.80 9.83
CA ILE A 282 -4.43 -8.77 8.36
C ILE A 282 -3.18 -8.21 7.68
N GLY A 283 -2.30 -7.53 8.42
CA GLY A 283 -1.06 -6.96 7.88
C GLY A 283 0.02 -7.98 7.51
N SER A 284 -0.13 -9.24 7.90
CA SER A 284 0.90 -10.29 7.73
C SER A 284 0.43 -11.58 7.07
N VAL A 285 -0.89 -11.83 6.98
CA VAL A 285 -1.44 -12.99 6.26
C VAL A 285 -1.34 -12.76 4.74
N ARG A 286 -1.14 -13.82 3.95
CA ARG A 286 -0.94 -13.73 2.49
C ARG A 286 0.06 -12.64 2.13
N GLN A 287 1.26 -12.76 2.68
CA GLN A 287 2.34 -11.77 2.56
C GLN A 287 2.74 -11.49 1.11
N SER A 288 2.54 -12.46 0.20
CA SER A 288 2.72 -12.30 -1.25
C SER A 288 1.88 -11.14 -1.81
N ILE A 289 0.63 -11.00 -1.37
CA ILE A 289 -0.27 -9.91 -1.78
C ILE A 289 0.28 -8.56 -1.29
N LYS A 290 0.68 -8.44 -0.02
CA LYS A 290 1.24 -7.20 0.56
C LYS A 290 2.52 -6.77 -0.15
N LYS A 291 3.41 -7.74 -0.41
CA LYS A 291 4.67 -7.50 -1.12
C LYS A 291 4.44 -7.00 -2.55
N GLN A 292 3.57 -7.67 -3.32
CA GLN A 292 3.24 -7.24 -4.69
C GLN A 292 2.54 -5.89 -4.72
N ASN A 293 1.61 -5.63 -3.79
CA ASN A 293 0.97 -4.32 -3.65
C ASN A 293 2.01 -3.21 -3.46
N PHE A 294 2.93 -3.38 -2.49
CA PHE A 294 3.99 -2.41 -2.23
C PHE A 294 4.90 -2.19 -3.45
N GLU A 295 5.33 -3.26 -4.10
CA GLU A 295 6.20 -3.19 -5.29
C GLU A 295 5.54 -2.40 -6.43
N ILE A 296 4.23 -2.60 -6.67
CA ILE A 296 3.49 -1.90 -7.72
C ILE A 296 3.25 -0.43 -7.34
N GLU A 297 2.88 -0.15 -6.09
CA GLU A 297 2.77 1.23 -5.58
C GLU A 297 4.07 2.01 -5.82
N GLN A 298 5.22 1.45 -5.41
CA GLN A 298 6.52 2.09 -5.62
C GLN A 298 6.85 2.22 -7.12
N LYS A 299 6.51 1.22 -7.94
CA LYS A 299 6.73 1.27 -9.38
C LYS A 299 5.91 2.38 -10.05
N ILE A 300 4.65 2.54 -9.69
CA ILE A 300 3.82 3.63 -10.24
C ILE A 300 4.34 4.99 -9.78
N LEU A 301 4.48 5.18 -8.47
CA LEU A 301 4.79 6.48 -7.87
C LEU A 301 6.22 6.98 -8.14
N LYS A 302 7.19 6.05 -8.14
CA LYS A 302 8.63 6.40 -8.24
C LYS A 302 9.23 6.15 -9.63
N ARG A 303 8.52 5.45 -10.53
CA ARG A 303 9.03 5.14 -11.88
C ARG A 303 8.08 5.63 -12.98
N VAL A 304 6.88 5.06 -13.08
CA VAL A 304 5.98 5.27 -14.23
C VAL A 304 5.51 6.73 -14.32
N GLU A 305 4.89 7.25 -13.25
CA GLU A 305 4.36 8.62 -13.23
C GLU A 305 5.42 9.68 -13.53
N PRO A 306 6.58 9.74 -12.83
CA PRO A 306 7.59 10.74 -13.13
C PRO A 306 8.31 10.51 -14.47
N LEU A 307 8.46 9.26 -14.95
CA LEU A 307 8.96 9.01 -16.30
C LEU A 307 8.02 9.54 -17.38
N MET A 308 6.69 9.45 -17.19
CA MET A 308 5.72 10.06 -18.11
C MET A 308 5.87 11.59 -18.14
N VAL A 309 6.15 12.24 -17.00
CA VAL A 309 6.44 13.69 -16.94
C VAL A 309 7.70 14.01 -17.73
N ILE A 310 8.78 13.25 -17.55
CA ILE A 310 10.03 13.40 -18.30
C ILE A 310 9.79 13.18 -19.80
N ALA A 311 9.05 12.14 -20.17
CA ALA A 311 8.74 11.82 -21.57
C ALA A 311 8.00 12.96 -22.27
N GLU A 312 6.96 13.52 -21.64
CA GLU A 312 6.21 14.64 -22.22
C GLU A 312 7.07 15.88 -22.45
N SER A 313 8.03 16.13 -21.56
CA SER A 313 8.96 17.23 -21.73
C SER A 313 9.91 17.06 -22.91
N THR A 314 10.12 15.83 -23.34
CA THR A 314 10.91 15.48 -24.54
C THR A 314 10.07 15.28 -25.79
N GLY A 315 8.77 15.57 -25.74
CA GLY A 315 7.85 15.41 -26.87
C GLY A 315 7.35 13.96 -27.08
N ILE A 316 7.62 13.05 -26.13
CA ILE A 316 7.15 11.67 -26.16
C ILE A 316 5.87 11.59 -25.32
N GLU A 317 4.76 11.28 -25.96
CA GLU A 317 3.47 11.15 -25.31
C GLU A 317 3.15 9.69 -25.02
N VAL A 318 2.69 9.43 -23.77
CA VAL A 318 2.04 8.19 -23.36
C VAL A 318 0.61 8.50 -22.97
N GLY A 319 -0.34 7.70 -23.46
CA GLY A 319 -1.76 7.93 -23.21
C GLY A 319 -2.11 7.90 -21.71
N ARG A 320 -2.77 8.94 -21.21
CA ARG A 320 -3.23 9.04 -19.79
C ARG A 320 -4.10 7.84 -19.40
N GLY A 321 -4.90 7.30 -20.33
CA GLY A 321 -5.73 6.11 -20.10
C GLY A 321 -4.95 4.88 -19.67
N MET A 322 -3.68 4.74 -20.13
CA MET A 322 -2.80 3.64 -19.70
C MET A 322 -2.45 3.77 -18.21
N LEU A 323 -2.16 4.98 -17.74
CA LEU A 323 -1.91 5.23 -16.32
C LEU A 323 -3.17 5.00 -15.47
N THR A 324 -4.34 5.46 -15.94
CA THR A 324 -5.61 5.20 -15.26
C THR A 324 -5.90 3.70 -15.18
N GLN A 325 -5.68 2.95 -16.25
CA GLN A 325 -5.85 1.50 -16.27
C GLN A 325 -4.90 0.81 -15.27
N LEU A 326 -3.65 1.26 -15.20
CA LEU A 326 -2.65 0.75 -14.27
C LEU A 326 -3.10 0.99 -12.81
N TRP A 327 -3.55 2.20 -12.48
CA TRP A 327 -4.11 2.51 -11.16
C TRP A 327 -5.33 1.65 -10.84
N LYS A 328 -6.28 1.51 -11.76
CA LYS A 328 -7.49 0.71 -11.54
C LYS A 328 -7.16 -0.75 -11.17
N LYS A 329 -6.23 -1.39 -11.89
CA LYS A 329 -5.80 -2.77 -11.57
C LYS A 329 -5.20 -2.90 -10.18
N LEU A 330 -4.44 -1.90 -9.72
CA LEU A 330 -3.93 -1.87 -8.36
C LEU A 330 -5.06 -1.65 -7.34
N LEU A 331 -5.91 -0.64 -7.55
CA LEU A 331 -6.98 -0.26 -6.63
C LEU A 331 -8.03 -1.35 -6.46
N GLU A 332 -8.34 -2.11 -7.52
CA GLU A 332 -9.22 -3.28 -7.46
C GLU A 332 -8.69 -4.36 -6.51
N SER A 333 -7.37 -4.49 -6.40
CA SER A 333 -6.71 -5.42 -5.47
C SER A 333 -6.49 -4.83 -4.06
N GLN A 334 -6.88 -3.57 -3.84
CA GLN A 334 -6.79 -2.87 -2.55
C GLN A 334 -8.15 -2.77 -1.83
N ALA A 335 -9.19 -3.41 -2.35
CA ALA A 335 -10.42 -3.62 -1.58
C ALA A 335 -10.10 -4.28 -0.24
N HIS A 336 -10.88 -4.00 0.80
CA HIS A 336 -10.51 -4.34 2.18
C HIS A 336 -10.27 -5.83 2.40
N ASP A 337 -11.12 -6.73 1.87
CA ASP A 337 -10.90 -8.18 1.94
C ASP A 337 -9.76 -8.65 1.05
N SER A 338 -9.66 -8.10 -0.17
CA SER A 338 -8.62 -8.45 -1.14
C SER A 338 -7.22 -8.20 -0.58
N LEU A 339 -6.95 -6.98 -0.13
CA LEU A 339 -5.65 -6.60 0.41
C LEU A 339 -5.46 -7.12 1.84
N GLY A 340 -6.51 -7.19 2.65
CA GLY A 340 -6.51 -7.84 3.94
C GLY A 340 -6.13 -9.32 3.87
N GLY A 341 -6.50 -9.98 2.77
CA GLY A 341 -6.19 -11.39 2.54
C GLY A 341 -7.24 -12.36 3.14
N SER A 342 -8.37 -11.83 3.59
CA SER A 342 -9.52 -12.58 4.10
C SER A 342 -10.39 -13.12 2.96
N ILE A 343 -9.80 -13.88 2.08
CA ILE A 343 -10.33 -14.31 0.78
C ILE A 343 -10.11 -15.80 0.52
N SER A 344 -10.89 -16.36 -0.41
CA SER A 344 -10.65 -17.73 -0.92
C SER A 344 -9.34 -17.81 -1.74
N ASP A 345 -8.86 -19.03 -1.99
CA ASP A 345 -7.67 -19.23 -2.82
C ASP A 345 -7.90 -18.84 -4.28
N ASN A 346 -9.09 -19.07 -4.84
CA ASN A 346 -9.44 -18.63 -6.19
C ASN A 346 -9.32 -17.09 -6.33
N VAL A 347 -9.81 -16.35 -5.35
CA VAL A 347 -9.67 -14.88 -5.32
C VAL A 347 -8.20 -14.46 -5.17
N ALA A 348 -7.41 -15.17 -4.37
CA ALA A 348 -5.98 -14.89 -4.25
C ALA A 348 -5.26 -15.07 -5.60
N GLU A 349 -5.60 -16.09 -6.39
CA GLU A 349 -5.07 -16.29 -7.75
C GLU A 349 -5.45 -15.13 -8.67
N ASP A 350 -6.71 -14.67 -8.63
CA ASP A 350 -7.19 -13.54 -9.43
C ASP A 350 -6.46 -12.24 -9.07
N ILE A 351 -6.24 -11.97 -7.79
CA ILE A 351 -5.46 -10.82 -7.30
C ILE A 351 -4.01 -10.88 -7.81
N MET A 352 -3.36 -12.03 -7.66
CA MET A 352 -1.99 -12.21 -8.16
C MET A 352 -1.90 -12.06 -9.67
N HIS A 353 -2.94 -12.46 -10.40
CA HIS A 353 -3.03 -12.24 -11.85
C HIS A 353 -3.18 -10.73 -12.17
N ARG A 354 -4.04 -9.99 -11.47
CA ARG A 354 -4.18 -8.53 -11.65
C ARG A 354 -2.88 -7.80 -11.33
N PHE A 355 -2.15 -8.19 -10.28
CA PHE A 355 -0.83 -7.64 -9.99
C PHE A 355 0.18 -7.93 -11.11
N LYS A 356 0.17 -9.14 -11.68
CA LYS A 356 0.99 -9.47 -12.85
C LYS A 356 0.67 -8.55 -14.02
N GLU A 357 -0.60 -8.35 -14.35
CA GLU A 357 -1.02 -7.44 -15.43
C GLU A 357 -0.61 -5.99 -15.15
N ALA A 358 -0.76 -5.51 -13.92
CA ALA A 358 -0.32 -4.17 -13.50
C ALA A 358 1.21 -4.02 -13.68
N ASN A 359 2.00 -5.00 -13.24
CA ASN A 359 3.45 -5.02 -13.43
C ASN A 359 3.84 -5.00 -14.91
N GLU A 360 3.19 -5.82 -15.73
CA GLU A 360 3.46 -5.88 -17.17
C GLU A 360 3.13 -4.58 -17.88
N LEU A 361 2.04 -3.92 -17.48
CA LEU A 361 1.66 -2.61 -18.02
C LEU A 361 2.65 -1.52 -17.60
N ALA A 362 3.05 -1.48 -16.34
CA ALA A 362 4.05 -0.56 -15.82
C ALA A 362 5.40 -0.72 -16.54
N ASP A 363 5.89 -1.96 -16.66
CA ASP A 363 7.13 -2.28 -17.37
C ASP A 363 7.05 -1.92 -18.86
N GLY A 364 5.89 -2.13 -19.49
CA GLY A 364 5.66 -1.76 -20.89
C GLY A 364 5.73 -0.25 -21.12
N ILE A 365 5.10 0.55 -20.25
CA ILE A 365 5.15 2.02 -20.29
C ILE A 365 6.59 2.50 -20.08
N GLU A 366 7.27 1.99 -19.07
CA GLU A 366 8.67 2.34 -18.79
C GLU A 366 9.58 2.00 -19.97
N ASN A 367 9.45 0.79 -20.53
CA ASN A 367 10.25 0.35 -21.67
C ASN A 367 10.04 1.25 -22.90
N LEU A 368 8.77 1.59 -23.20
CA LEU A 368 8.44 2.51 -24.29
C LEU A 368 9.13 3.87 -24.14
N ILE A 369 9.03 4.47 -22.97
CA ILE A 369 9.62 5.78 -22.67
C ILE A 369 11.13 5.74 -22.80
N LYS A 370 11.78 4.80 -22.14
CA LYS A 370 13.24 4.66 -22.12
C LYS A 370 13.81 4.44 -23.52
N LYS A 371 13.20 3.54 -24.31
CA LYS A 371 13.61 3.27 -25.68
C LYS A 371 13.47 4.52 -26.55
N LYS A 372 12.32 5.19 -26.53
CA LYS A 372 12.10 6.39 -27.35
C LYS A 372 13.04 7.54 -27.02
N ILE A 373 13.33 7.78 -25.73
CA ILE A 373 14.35 8.76 -25.32
C ILE A 373 15.74 8.32 -25.79
N GLY A 374 16.11 7.05 -25.62
CA GLY A 374 17.39 6.53 -26.08
C GLY A 374 17.61 6.61 -27.59
N GLU A 375 16.56 6.38 -28.38
CA GLU A 375 16.58 6.55 -29.83
C GLU A 375 16.72 8.02 -30.23
N SER A 376 16.00 8.93 -29.54
CA SER A 376 16.07 10.38 -29.80
C SER A 376 17.44 10.97 -29.49
N LEU A 377 18.16 10.37 -28.53
CA LEU A 377 19.52 10.75 -28.17
C LEU A 377 20.59 10.10 -29.05
N ASP A 378 20.19 9.19 -29.94
CA ASP A 378 21.09 8.35 -30.75
C ASP A 378 22.21 7.73 -29.92
N LEU A 379 21.82 7.02 -28.85
CA LEU A 379 22.77 6.39 -27.93
C LEU A 379 23.64 5.35 -28.66
N ASN A 380 24.92 5.33 -28.34
CA ASN A 380 25.83 4.26 -28.69
C ASN A 380 25.67 3.08 -27.72
N ASP A 381 26.16 1.90 -28.10
CA ASP A 381 26.05 0.65 -27.31
C ASP A 381 26.84 0.69 -26.00
N ASN A 382 27.83 1.58 -25.88
CA ASN A 382 28.63 1.86 -24.68
C ASN A 382 28.16 3.09 -23.90
N GLU A 383 26.95 3.55 -24.15
CA GLU A 383 26.31 4.65 -23.44
C GLU A 383 25.13 4.17 -22.63
N LEU A 384 24.98 4.72 -21.45
CA LEU A 384 23.91 4.41 -20.52
C LEU A 384 23.14 5.69 -20.18
N LEU A 385 21.83 5.64 -20.39
CA LEU A 385 20.90 6.67 -19.95
C LEU A 385 20.48 6.39 -18.50
N LEU A 386 20.74 7.32 -17.59
CA LEU A 386 20.35 7.25 -16.18
C LEU A 386 19.25 8.26 -15.88
N PHE A 387 18.24 7.83 -15.13
CA PHE A 387 17.13 8.69 -14.73
C PHE A 387 17.19 9.04 -13.25
N ASN A 388 16.85 10.29 -12.94
CA ASN A 388 16.41 10.72 -11.62
C ASN A 388 14.94 11.11 -11.71
N THR A 389 14.09 10.30 -11.10
CA THR A 389 12.63 10.49 -11.12
C THR A 389 12.10 11.33 -9.95
N THR A 390 13.00 11.79 -9.06
CA THR A 390 12.62 12.70 -7.98
C THR A 390 12.89 14.16 -8.38
N PRO A 391 12.07 15.12 -7.97
CA PRO A 391 12.35 16.55 -8.22
C PRO A 391 13.39 17.13 -7.25
N GLN A 392 14.25 16.28 -6.69
CA GLN A 392 15.36 16.62 -5.82
C GLN A 392 16.65 16.07 -6.39
N ILE A 393 17.79 16.72 -6.08
CA ILE A 393 19.10 16.23 -6.52
C ILE A 393 19.35 14.87 -5.90
N PHE A 394 19.73 13.91 -6.73
CA PHE A 394 20.22 12.62 -6.28
C PHE A 394 21.75 12.64 -6.20
N ASP A 395 22.31 12.29 -5.06
CA ASP A 395 23.74 12.07 -4.87
C ASP A 395 23.93 10.77 -4.08
N GLY A 396 24.27 9.70 -4.79
CA GLY A 396 24.27 8.38 -4.20
C GLY A 396 24.63 7.26 -5.17
N PHE A 397 24.26 6.04 -4.81
CA PHE A 397 24.54 4.83 -5.59
C PHE A 397 23.32 4.42 -6.42
N LYS A 398 23.55 4.20 -7.73
CA LYS A 398 22.58 3.57 -8.63
C LYS A 398 23.07 2.17 -9.01
N LYS A 399 22.17 1.21 -8.96
CA LYS A 399 22.41 -0.16 -9.43
C LYS A 399 21.87 -0.28 -10.86
N VAL A 400 22.75 -0.56 -11.82
CA VAL A 400 22.40 -0.61 -13.24
C VAL A 400 22.80 -1.94 -13.85
N ARG A 401 22.01 -2.42 -14.81
CA ARG A 401 22.32 -3.63 -15.56
C ARG A 401 22.66 -3.28 -16.99
N ILE A 402 23.78 -3.83 -17.48
CA ILE A 402 24.25 -3.60 -18.83
C ILE A 402 24.69 -4.90 -19.51
N MET A 403 24.73 -4.88 -20.85
CA MET A 403 25.34 -5.90 -21.70
C MET A 403 26.66 -5.34 -22.26
N ALA A 404 27.76 -6.07 -22.10
CA ALA A 404 29.07 -5.63 -22.56
C ALA A 404 29.84 -6.79 -23.22
N ARG A 405 30.77 -6.44 -24.12
CA ARG A 405 31.70 -7.42 -24.75
C ARG A 405 32.79 -7.86 -23.78
N SER A 406 33.12 -7.04 -22.82
CA SER A 406 34.08 -7.31 -21.77
C SER A 406 33.42 -7.41 -20.39
N LYS A 407 33.93 -8.27 -19.52
CA LYS A 407 33.56 -8.29 -18.10
C LYS A 407 34.21 -7.14 -17.33
N ASN A 408 35.29 -6.55 -17.88
CA ASN A 408 36.08 -5.49 -17.27
C ASN A 408 35.76 -4.18 -17.94
N ILE A 409 34.99 -3.35 -17.30
CA ILE A 409 34.55 -2.06 -17.80
C ILE A 409 34.78 -0.96 -16.77
N LYS A 410 34.89 0.29 -17.24
CA LYS A 410 34.97 1.47 -16.41
C LYS A 410 34.02 2.52 -16.92
N PHE A 411 33.26 3.16 -16.02
CA PHE A 411 32.42 4.29 -16.34
C PHE A 411 33.21 5.58 -16.27
N ASP A 412 32.94 6.48 -17.21
CA ASP A 412 33.53 7.82 -17.23
C ASP A 412 32.91 8.74 -16.18
N ASN A 413 33.71 9.53 -15.50
CA ASN A 413 33.26 10.55 -14.54
C ASN A 413 32.40 10.01 -13.37
N VAL A 414 32.61 8.76 -12.97
CA VAL A 414 32.07 8.20 -11.74
C VAL A 414 33.15 8.07 -10.68
N GLU A 415 32.83 8.48 -9.46
CA GLU A 415 33.77 8.46 -8.35
C GLU A 415 34.07 7.03 -7.88
N PHE A 416 33.03 6.19 -7.85
CA PHE A 416 33.13 4.79 -7.43
C PHE A 416 32.27 3.88 -8.32
N GLN A 417 32.76 2.70 -8.57
CA GLN A 417 32.02 1.65 -9.26
C GLN A 417 32.34 0.26 -8.69
N SER A 418 31.35 -0.62 -8.78
CA SER A 418 31.49 -2.06 -8.60
C SER A 418 30.85 -2.76 -9.77
N VAL A 419 31.49 -3.79 -10.30
CA VAL A 419 31.00 -4.58 -11.45
C VAL A 419 30.93 -6.04 -11.06
N VAL A 420 29.73 -6.62 -11.15
CA VAL A 420 29.48 -8.04 -10.88
C VAL A 420 29.01 -8.70 -12.17
N VAL A 421 29.60 -9.85 -12.52
CA VAL A 421 29.17 -10.64 -13.68
C VAL A 421 27.96 -11.47 -13.28
N ASP A 422 26.77 -11.12 -13.78
CA ASP A 422 25.56 -11.91 -13.54
C ASP A 422 25.54 -13.18 -14.39
N LYS A 423 25.95 -13.04 -15.67
CA LYS A 423 25.95 -14.14 -16.62
C LYS A 423 26.98 -13.93 -17.72
N HIS A 424 27.69 -15.01 -18.07
CA HIS A 424 28.55 -15.10 -19.23
C HIS A 424 27.81 -15.83 -20.35
N TYR A 425 27.79 -15.24 -21.53
CA TYR A 425 27.29 -15.82 -22.77
C TYR A 425 28.48 -16.13 -23.65
N PRO A 426 28.91 -17.41 -23.76
CA PRO A 426 30.11 -17.79 -24.48
C PRO A 426 29.97 -17.59 -25.98
N MET A 427 31.12 -17.50 -26.70
CA MET A 427 31.17 -17.44 -28.14
C MET A 427 30.43 -18.64 -28.77
N ARG A 428 29.61 -18.41 -29.76
CA ARG A 428 28.94 -19.43 -30.55
C ARG A 428 29.43 -19.36 -31.97
N LYS A 429 30.00 -20.44 -32.48
CA LYS A 429 30.53 -20.54 -33.83
C LYS A 429 29.53 -21.13 -34.78
N HIS A 430 29.59 -20.66 -36.02
CA HIS A 430 28.82 -21.21 -37.14
C HIS A 430 27.30 -21.22 -36.89
N VAL A 431 26.76 -20.15 -36.40
CA VAL A 431 25.34 -19.97 -36.11
C VAL A 431 24.61 -19.59 -37.41
N LEU A 432 23.62 -20.39 -37.78
CA LEU A 432 22.80 -20.12 -38.95
C LEU A 432 21.86 -18.93 -38.70
N LYS A 433 21.92 -17.94 -39.55
CA LYS A 433 20.98 -16.82 -39.57
C LYS A 433 20.27 -16.72 -40.90
N MET A 434 19.01 -16.37 -40.87
CA MET A 434 18.26 -16.00 -42.07
C MET A 434 18.44 -14.50 -42.30
N THR A 435 19.04 -14.11 -43.37
CA THR A 435 19.24 -12.72 -43.80
C THR A 435 18.46 -12.43 -45.07
N GLU A 436 18.42 -11.19 -45.52
CA GLU A 436 17.85 -10.83 -46.85
C GLU A 436 18.53 -11.56 -48.03
N LYS A 437 19.78 -12.03 -47.84
CA LYS A 437 20.55 -12.83 -48.81
C LYS A 437 20.32 -14.34 -48.70
N GLY A 438 19.44 -14.76 -47.72
CA GLY A 438 19.13 -16.17 -47.46
C GLY A 438 19.87 -16.71 -46.24
N ARG A 439 20.31 -17.96 -46.31
CA ARG A 439 20.98 -18.64 -45.18
C ARG A 439 22.45 -18.22 -45.11
N GLU A 440 22.86 -17.60 -44.04
CA GLU A 440 24.26 -17.24 -43.79
C GLU A 440 24.71 -17.74 -42.40
N TYR A 441 26.01 -18.09 -42.25
CA TYR A 441 26.60 -18.57 -41.02
C TYR A 441 27.50 -17.50 -40.45
N PHE A 442 27.33 -17.23 -39.15
CA PHE A 442 28.07 -16.22 -38.42
C PHE A 442 28.66 -16.78 -37.14
N ASP A 443 29.80 -16.26 -36.74
CA ASP A 443 30.29 -16.43 -35.38
C ASP A 443 29.73 -15.34 -34.50
N GLU A 444 29.05 -15.70 -33.42
CA GLU A 444 28.53 -14.77 -32.44
C GLU A 444 29.57 -14.64 -31.32
N PRO A 445 30.24 -13.48 -31.19
CA PRO A 445 31.22 -13.25 -30.14
C PRO A 445 30.58 -13.34 -28.76
N GLU A 446 31.39 -13.71 -27.74
CA GLU A 446 30.95 -13.71 -26.36
C GLU A 446 30.51 -12.33 -25.87
N TYR A 447 29.67 -12.32 -24.84
CA TYR A 447 29.26 -11.11 -24.11
C TYR A 447 28.84 -11.45 -22.67
N PHE A 448 28.71 -10.41 -21.86
CA PHE A 448 28.42 -10.53 -20.45
C PHE A 448 27.21 -9.70 -20.07
N ALA A 449 26.38 -10.21 -19.20
CA ALA A 449 25.41 -9.44 -18.43
C ALA A 449 26.11 -9.01 -17.15
N LEU A 450 26.13 -7.72 -16.90
CA LEU A 450 26.81 -7.11 -15.77
C LEU A 450 25.83 -6.32 -14.92
N THR A 451 25.91 -6.51 -13.60
CA THR A 451 25.30 -5.59 -12.63
C THR A 451 26.36 -4.65 -12.09
N CYS A 452 26.18 -3.35 -12.32
CA CYS A 452 27.11 -2.33 -11.88
C CYS A 452 26.46 -1.45 -10.81
N THR A 453 27.16 -1.23 -9.70
CA THR A 453 26.81 -0.24 -8.69
C THR A 453 27.74 0.96 -8.86
N ILE A 454 27.18 2.14 -9.17
CA ILE A 454 27.95 3.35 -9.49
C ILE A 454 27.52 4.51 -8.60
N LYS A 455 28.48 5.32 -8.11
CA LYS A 455 28.20 6.57 -7.40
C LYS A 455 28.04 7.69 -8.42
N VAL A 456 26.84 8.28 -8.46
CA VAL A 456 26.52 9.34 -9.42
C VAL A 456 25.76 10.47 -8.73
N ARG A 457 25.95 11.68 -9.29
CA ARG A 457 25.13 12.85 -8.96
C ARG A 457 24.25 13.17 -10.16
N LEU A 458 22.92 13.10 -9.97
CA LEU A 458 21.92 13.38 -11.00
C LEU A 458 21.14 14.63 -10.60
N ASP A 459 20.88 15.50 -11.57
CA ASP A 459 20.01 16.65 -11.37
C ASP A 459 18.55 16.21 -11.18
N SER A 460 17.73 17.10 -10.68
CA SER A 460 16.36 16.83 -10.24
C SER A 460 15.41 16.56 -11.41
N LEU A 461 14.58 15.57 -11.31
CA LEU A 461 13.53 15.19 -12.27
C LEU A 461 14.01 15.25 -13.72
N GLY A 462 14.79 14.26 -14.12
CA GLY A 462 15.39 14.28 -15.46
C GLY A 462 16.25 13.05 -15.72
N TYR A 463 17.25 13.24 -16.60
CA TYR A 463 18.16 12.17 -16.98
C TYR A 463 19.55 12.71 -17.33
N MET A 464 20.52 11.80 -17.40
CA MET A 464 21.89 12.04 -17.87
C MET A 464 22.41 10.83 -18.63
N VAL A 465 23.18 11.07 -19.69
CA VAL A 465 23.92 10.02 -20.41
C VAL A 465 25.33 9.93 -19.86
N ILE A 466 25.76 8.73 -19.50
CA ILE A 466 27.14 8.40 -19.12
C ILE A 466 27.72 7.35 -20.09
N ARG A 467 29.05 7.29 -20.19
CA ARG A 467 29.76 6.28 -21.02
C ARG A 467 30.48 5.29 -20.15
N PHE A 468 30.71 4.12 -20.73
CA PHE A 468 31.64 3.15 -20.21
C PHE A 468 32.56 2.62 -21.33
N HIS A 469 33.75 2.14 -20.97
CA HIS A 469 34.71 1.55 -21.89
C HIS A 469 35.36 0.34 -21.29
N ASP A 470 35.86 -0.54 -22.16
CA ASP A 470 36.59 -1.74 -21.74
C ASP A 470 37.95 -1.34 -21.15
N VAL A 471 38.33 -2.04 -20.07
CA VAL A 471 39.64 -1.88 -19.43
C VAL A 471 40.37 -3.21 -19.41
N PRO A 472 41.75 -3.21 -19.38
CA PRO A 472 42.52 -4.43 -19.22
C PRO A 472 42.10 -5.22 -18.00
N ASP A 473 42.31 -6.54 -18.04
CA ASP A 473 41.98 -7.47 -16.94
C ASP A 473 42.86 -7.10 -15.72
N GLU A 474 42.38 -6.22 -14.87
CA GLU A 474 42.90 -6.08 -13.52
C GLU A 474 42.26 -7.17 -12.68
N ASN A 475 43.06 -8.04 -12.05
CA ASN A 475 42.61 -9.14 -11.22
C ASN A 475 41.77 -8.66 -10.01
N ASN A 476 40.58 -8.17 -10.27
CA ASN A 476 39.58 -7.85 -9.25
C ASN A 476 38.82 -9.15 -8.90
N SER A 477 39.55 -10.09 -8.26
CA SER A 477 38.89 -11.25 -7.70
C SER A 477 38.04 -10.83 -6.50
N CYS A 478 36.77 -11.22 -6.51
CA CYS A 478 35.93 -11.25 -5.32
C CYS A 478 36.68 -12.01 -4.22
N VAL A 479 37.17 -11.35 -3.19
CA VAL A 479 37.98 -11.97 -2.16
C VAL A 479 37.06 -12.46 -1.06
N LEU A 480 36.89 -13.79 -0.99
CA LEU A 480 36.35 -14.41 0.21
C LEU A 480 37.35 -14.19 1.35
N LYS A 481 36.99 -13.34 2.32
CA LYS A 481 37.74 -13.24 3.58
C LYS A 481 37.06 -14.10 4.64
N VAL A 482 37.80 -14.87 5.33
CA VAL A 482 37.37 -15.58 6.53
C VAL A 482 37.38 -14.57 7.68
N ASN A 483 36.35 -13.75 7.73
CA ASN A 483 36.06 -12.82 8.81
C ASN A 483 34.65 -13.11 9.31
N ASP A 484 34.38 -12.80 10.56
CA ASP A 484 33.10 -12.94 11.24
C ASP A 484 32.37 -11.59 11.40
N TYR A 485 32.82 -10.53 10.68
CA TYR A 485 32.26 -9.19 10.77
C TYR A 485 32.36 -8.39 9.47
N VAL A 486 31.47 -7.40 9.37
CA VAL A 486 31.56 -6.29 8.42
C VAL A 486 31.61 -4.95 9.16
N ALA A 487 32.40 -3.99 8.71
CA ALA A 487 32.61 -2.75 9.43
C ALA A 487 32.85 -1.52 8.53
N THR A 488 32.38 -0.37 9.00
CA THR A 488 32.85 0.96 8.61
C THR A 488 33.86 1.50 9.62
N LYS A 489 34.24 2.77 9.50
CA LYS A 489 35.07 3.46 10.52
C LYS A 489 34.37 3.52 11.89
N ASN A 490 33.03 3.64 11.90
CA ASN A 490 32.24 3.95 13.11
C ASN A 490 31.34 2.81 13.56
N ILE A 491 31.07 1.82 12.72
CA ILE A 491 30.02 0.81 12.94
C ILE A 491 30.55 -0.57 12.51
N LYS A 492 30.26 -1.59 13.33
CA LYS A 492 30.59 -2.98 13.05
C LYS A 492 29.38 -3.88 13.36
N PHE A 493 29.10 -4.81 12.44
CA PHE A 493 28.28 -5.99 12.72
C PHE A 493 29.20 -7.21 12.82
N GLU A 494 29.07 -7.94 13.90
CA GLU A 494 29.91 -9.08 14.23
C GLU A 494 29.05 -10.30 14.56
N PHE A 495 29.40 -11.44 13.96
CA PHE A 495 28.83 -12.72 14.33
C PHE A 495 29.74 -13.40 15.36
N ASN A 496 29.22 -13.66 16.55
CA ASN A 496 29.97 -14.29 17.62
C ASN A 496 29.08 -15.24 18.44
N ASN A 497 29.50 -16.50 18.57
CA ASN A 497 28.80 -17.53 19.33
C ASN A 497 27.29 -17.64 19.00
N GLY A 498 26.94 -17.66 17.70
CA GLY A 498 25.55 -17.79 17.23
C GLY A 498 24.73 -16.50 17.33
N LYS A 499 25.34 -15.38 17.73
CA LYS A 499 24.67 -14.09 17.93
C LYS A 499 25.25 -13.02 17.03
N ILE A 500 24.39 -12.06 16.68
CA ILE A 500 24.75 -10.89 15.88
C ILE A 500 24.88 -9.70 16.85
N ASN A 501 26.11 -9.18 16.97
CA ASN A 501 26.38 -8.00 17.78
C ASN A 501 26.48 -6.76 16.87
N PHE A 502 25.95 -5.64 17.36
CA PHE A 502 26.11 -4.33 16.76
C PHE A 502 27.02 -3.48 17.62
N ILE A 503 28.05 -2.87 17.02
CA ILE A 503 29.06 -2.10 17.74
C ILE A 503 29.14 -0.71 17.08
N SER A 504 29.02 0.35 17.88
CA SER A 504 29.18 1.72 17.43
C SER A 504 29.95 2.55 18.46
N GLY A 505 31.22 2.91 18.12
CA GLY A 505 32.12 3.53 19.06
C GLY A 505 32.42 2.61 20.24
N THR A 506 32.08 3.02 21.45
CA THR A 506 32.24 2.23 22.68
C THR A 506 30.98 1.41 23.05
N GLU A 507 29.88 1.62 22.33
CA GLU A 507 28.62 0.91 22.61
C GLU A 507 28.62 -0.43 21.89
N VAL A 508 28.34 -1.50 22.65
CA VAL A 508 28.15 -2.87 22.13
C VAL A 508 26.75 -3.33 22.48
N ILE A 509 25.97 -3.64 21.45
CA ILE A 509 24.64 -4.25 21.60
C ILE A 509 24.76 -5.73 21.27
N HIS A 510 24.68 -6.57 22.29
CA HIS A 510 24.70 -8.01 22.13
C HIS A 510 23.33 -8.52 21.66
N ASP A 511 23.35 -9.54 20.80
CA ASP A 511 22.12 -10.14 20.23
C ASP A 511 21.18 -9.07 19.64
N PHE A 512 21.77 -8.19 18.81
CA PHE A 512 21.07 -7.05 18.22
C PHE A 512 19.90 -7.50 17.34
N MET A 513 20.04 -8.61 16.63
CA MET A 513 19.05 -9.12 15.69
C MET A 513 18.99 -10.65 15.75
N SER A 514 17.76 -11.19 15.73
CA SER A 514 17.52 -12.63 15.69
C SER A 514 16.20 -12.93 14.96
N LEU A 515 16.05 -14.17 14.50
CA LEU A 515 14.81 -14.68 13.91
C LEU A 515 14.04 -15.53 14.92
N LEU A 516 12.72 -15.45 14.87
CA LEU A 516 11.83 -16.18 15.76
C LEU A 516 10.82 -16.97 14.95
N ASP A 517 10.42 -18.15 15.46
CA ASP A 517 9.32 -18.97 14.96
C ASP A 517 8.32 -19.24 16.07
N ALA A 518 7.03 -19.12 15.77
CA ALA A 518 5.92 -19.46 16.65
C ALA A 518 4.77 -20.08 15.86
N GLY A 519 3.93 -20.89 16.52
CA GLY A 519 2.73 -21.44 15.89
C GLY A 519 1.66 -20.41 15.62
N ASN A 520 0.83 -20.67 14.61
CA ASN A 520 -0.37 -19.90 14.28
C ASN A 520 -1.57 -20.83 14.16
N ASP A 521 -2.42 -20.83 15.18
CA ASP A 521 -3.71 -21.52 15.20
C ASP A 521 -4.86 -20.61 14.71
N GLY A 522 -4.53 -19.50 14.08
CA GLY A 522 -5.48 -18.53 13.55
C GLY A 522 -6.06 -18.90 12.19
N ASP A 523 -6.69 -17.91 11.59
CA ASP A 523 -7.25 -17.95 10.24
C ASP A 523 -6.78 -16.76 9.41
N THR A 524 -7.35 -16.53 8.21
CA THR A 524 -6.92 -15.42 7.35
C THR A 524 -7.28 -14.03 7.89
N TYR A 525 -8.14 -13.93 8.90
CA TYR A 525 -8.47 -12.67 9.57
C TYR A 525 -7.55 -12.39 10.75
N ASP A 526 -7.27 -13.41 11.57
CA ASP A 526 -6.62 -13.22 12.86
C ASP A 526 -5.58 -14.31 13.17
N TYR A 527 -4.40 -13.85 13.56
CA TYR A 527 -3.44 -14.70 14.23
C TYR A 527 -3.99 -15.16 15.59
N SER A 528 -3.75 -16.40 15.93
CA SER A 528 -4.01 -16.94 17.26
C SER A 528 -2.83 -17.82 17.70
N PRO A 529 -2.31 -17.65 18.92
CA PRO A 529 -1.26 -18.54 19.40
C PRO A 529 -1.76 -19.97 19.50
N VAL A 530 -0.89 -20.93 19.27
CA VAL A 530 -1.14 -22.34 19.59
C VAL A 530 -1.02 -22.54 21.08
N GLU A 531 -1.95 -23.25 21.69
CA GLU A 531 -1.91 -23.56 23.13
C GLU A 531 -0.66 -24.37 23.46
N ASP A 532 0.05 -23.98 24.54
CA ASP A 532 1.29 -24.60 25.02
C ASP A 532 2.49 -24.57 24.02
N ASP A 533 2.40 -23.83 22.91
CA ASP A 533 3.54 -23.63 22.02
C ASP A 533 4.41 -22.45 22.52
N GLU A 534 5.70 -22.69 22.65
CA GLU A 534 6.68 -21.67 22.98
C GLU A 534 7.34 -21.08 21.73
N GLU A 535 7.46 -19.75 21.68
CA GLU A 535 8.21 -19.09 20.63
C GLU A 535 9.70 -19.51 20.67
N ARG A 536 10.24 -19.88 19.51
CA ARG A 536 11.61 -20.37 19.36
C ARG A 536 12.50 -19.34 18.71
N VAL A 537 13.67 -19.10 19.30
CA VAL A 537 14.74 -18.35 18.64
C VAL A 537 15.42 -19.31 17.66
N LEU A 538 15.45 -18.91 16.39
CA LEU A 538 16.09 -19.68 15.32
C LEU A 538 17.61 -19.48 15.39
N PRO A 539 18.43 -20.54 15.65
CA PRO A 539 19.85 -20.40 15.87
C PRO A 539 20.62 -20.18 14.58
N PHE A 540 21.60 -19.31 14.60
CA PHE A 540 22.59 -19.18 13.55
C PHE A 540 23.83 -20.02 13.86
N SER A 541 24.36 -20.72 12.87
CA SER A 541 25.47 -21.66 13.04
C SER A 541 26.69 -21.34 12.18
N GLU A 542 26.51 -20.67 11.06
CA GLU A 542 27.57 -20.40 10.09
C GLU A 542 27.61 -18.95 9.68
N CYS A 543 28.81 -18.47 9.37
CA CYS A 543 29.05 -17.11 8.93
C CYS A 543 30.09 -17.06 7.83
N ASN A 544 29.86 -16.24 6.81
CA ASN A 544 30.78 -15.95 5.72
C ASN A 544 30.73 -14.45 5.37
N VAL A 545 31.90 -13.89 5.03
CA VAL A 545 31.97 -12.51 4.51
C VAL A 545 32.31 -12.52 3.04
N VAL A 546 31.49 -11.88 2.24
CA VAL A 546 31.71 -11.68 0.82
C VAL A 546 31.94 -10.21 0.54
N ARG A 547 33.11 -9.87 0.05
CA ARG A 547 33.45 -8.52 -0.38
C ARG A 547 33.12 -8.38 -1.87
N ASP A 548 31.98 -7.74 -2.17
CA ASP A 548 31.59 -7.50 -3.57
C ASP A 548 32.46 -6.40 -4.21
N SER A 549 32.95 -5.47 -3.39
CA SER A 549 33.82 -4.37 -3.84
C SER A 549 34.50 -3.71 -2.63
N ASP A 550 35.31 -2.68 -2.88
CA ASP A 550 35.87 -1.84 -1.82
C ASP A 550 34.82 -1.06 -1.03
N ILE A 551 33.57 -0.99 -1.54
CA ILE A 551 32.48 -0.21 -1.00
C ILE A 551 31.42 -1.08 -0.33
N LEU A 552 31.13 -2.26 -0.89
CA LEU A 552 30.06 -3.15 -0.45
C LEU A 552 30.63 -4.44 0.15
N GLU A 553 30.28 -4.71 1.38
CA GLU A 553 30.57 -5.95 2.07
C GLU A 553 29.25 -6.60 2.56
N ASN A 554 29.18 -7.92 2.40
CA ASN A 554 28.06 -8.74 2.86
C ASN A 554 28.53 -9.70 3.94
N LEU A 555 27.90 -9.65 5.11
CA LEU A 555 27.99 -10.68 6.13
C LEU A 555 26.81 -11.64 5.94
N ILE A 556 27.10 -12.85 5.50
CA ILE A 556 26.10 -13.89 5.24
C ILE A 556 26.11 -14.84 6.43
N ILE A 557 24.99 -14.92 7.13
CA ILE A 557 24.81 -15.74 8.31
C ILE A 557 23.71 -16.76 8.01
N SER A 558 23.97 -18.04 8.24
CA SER A 558 23.01 -19.11 7.98
C SER A 558 22.74 -19.94 9.23
N GLY A 559 21.57 -20.52 9.25
CA GLY A 559 21.11 -21.41 10.31
C GLY A 559 20.08 -22.40 9.81
N GLU A 560 19.83 -23.40 10.63
CA GLU A 560 18.80 -24.41 10.41
C GLU A 560 18.23 -24.90 11.74
N GLN A 561 16.94 -25.22 11.72
CA GLN A 561 16.21 -25.75 12.86
C GLN A 561 15.23 -26.82 12.38
N VAL A 562 15.04 -27.86 13.15
CA VAL A 562 13.94 -28.80 12.93
C VAL A 562 12.71 -28.22 13.63
N LEU A 563 11.61 -28.08 12.90
CA LEU A 563 10.34 -27.49 13.36
C LEU A 563 9.18 -28.45 13.10
N PRO A 564 8.02 -28.27 13.75
CA PRO A 564 6.79 -28.96 13.37
C PRO A 564 6.40 -28.63 11.93
N GLU A 565 6.03 -29.63 11.12
CA GLU A 565 5.67 -29.41 9.71
C GLU A 565 4.27 -28.85 9.54
N THR A 566 3.33 -29.30 10.38
CA THR A 566 1.93 -28.95 10.33
C THR A 566 1.44 -28.42 11.67
N LEU A 567 0.24 -27.81 11.69
CA LEU A 567 -0.40 -27.38 12.94
C LEU A 567 -0.59 -28.56 13.90
N SER A 568 -0.99 -29.73 13.40
CA SER A 568 -1.15 -30.94 14.23
C SER A 568 0.18 -31.40 14.83
N ASP A 569 1.27 -31.34 14.06
CA ASP A 569 2.60 -31.67 14.59
C ASP A 569 3.02 -30.69 15.69
N ARG A 570 2.69 -29.38 15.52
CA ARG A 570 2.99 -28.35 16.52
C ARG A 570 2.23 -28.55 17.82
N ILE A 571 0.91 -28.80 17.74
CA ILE A 571 0.07 -29.10 18.90
C ILE A 571 0.58 -30.33 19.67
N ASN A 572 1.12 -31.32 18.95
CA ASN A 572 1.64 -32.54 19.55
C ASN A 572 3.15 -32.47 19.91
N GLY A 573 3.80 -31.34 19.72
CA GLY A 573 5.23 -31.13 20.01
C GLY A 573 6.18 -31.96 19.14
N ASN A 574 5.79 -32.31 17.90
CA ASN A 574 6.52 -33.18 17.00
C ASN A 574 7.36 -32.38 15.98
N ASP A 575 8.64 -32.21 16.25
CA ASP A 575 9.58 -31.61 15.29
C ASP A 575 9.94 -32.60 14.18
N LYS A 576 9.65 -32.25 12.92
CA LYS A 576 9.80 -33.17 11.78
C LYS A 576 10.51 -32.59 10.58
N LYS A 577 10.38 -31.26 10.36
CA LYS A 577 10.81 -30.62 9.12
C LYS A 577 11.99 -29.71 9.34
N LYS A 578 13.02 -29.91 8.55
CA LYS A 578 14.17 -29.00 8.51
C LYS A 578 13.76 -27.68 7.85
N PHE A 579 13.95 -26.59 8.58
CA PHE A 579 13.78 -25.22 8.13
C PHE A 579 15.15 -24.53 8.09
N SER A 580 15.58 -24.14 6.89
CA SER A 580 16.88 -23.48 6.66
C SER A 580 16.68 -22.04 6.28
N TYR A 581 17.48 -21.14 6.84
CA TYR A 581 17.35 -19.70 6.64
C TYR A 581 18.69 -19.00 6.59
N LYS A 582 18.70 -17.80 5.99
CA LYS A 582 19.88 -16.94 5.87
C LYS A 582 19.51 -15.52 6.22
N LEU A 583 20.42 -14.82 6.88
CA LEU A 583 20.41 -13.38 7.04
C LEU A 583 21.65 -12.81 6.35
N VAL A 584 21.44 -11.88 5.43
CA VAL A 584 22.51 -11.17 4.72
C VAL A 584 22.52 -9.71 5.20
N ILE A 585 23.59 -9.30 5.85
CA ILE A 585 23.81 -7.91 6.25
C ILE A 585 24.72 -7.26 5.21
N THR A 586 24.17 -6.34 4.42
CA THR A 586 24.92 -5.56 3.44
C THR A 586 25.29 -4.22 4.01
N LEU A 587 26.56 -3.89 3.98
CA LEU A 587 27.14 -2.64 4.45
C LEU A 587 27.68 -1.84 3.27
N ASN A 588 27.18 -0.60 3.11
CA ASN A 588 27.81 0.42 2.26
C ASN A 588 28.76 1.28 3.11
N LYS A 589 30.06 1.16 2.87
CA LYS A 589 31.10 1.81 3.66
C LYS A 589 31.15 3.35 3.51
N ILE A 590 30.55 3.89 2.45
CA ILE A 590 30.56 5.32 2.16
C ILE A 590 29.36 6.03 2.81
N THR A 591 28.16 5.42 2.67
CA THR A 591 26.93 6.05 3.14
C THR A 591 26.56 5.65 4.56
N GLU A 592 27.26 4.68 5.14
CA GLU A 592 26.91 4.06 6.42
C GLU A 592 25.43 3.59 6.50
N ARG A 593 24.88 3.23 5.33
CA ARG A 593 23.56 2.62 5.23
C ARG A 593 23.68 1.10 5.24
N PHE A 594 22.74 0.46 5.87
CA PHE A 594 22.67 -0.99 6.01
C PHE A 594 21.41 -1.51 5.35
N SER A 595 21.48 -2.71 4.81
CA SER A 595 20.29 -3.48 4.45
C SER A 595 20.42 -4.90 4.98
N PHE A 596 19.31 -5.42 5.44
CA PHE A 596 19.16 -6.80 5.92
C PHE A 596 18.27 -7.55 4.95
N LYS A 597 18.72 -8.73 4.51
CA LYS A 597 17.89 -9.65 3.75
C LYS A 597 17.71 -10.92 4.53
N VAL A 598 16.48 -11.30 4.79
CA VAL A 598 16.13 -12.62 5.36
C VAL A 598 15.63 -13.49 4.22
N ILE A 599 16.25 -14.66 4.06
CA ILE A 599 15.98 -15.59 2.95
C ILE A 599 15.70 -16.97 3.52
N PHE A 600 14.58 -17.57 3.15
CA PHE A 600 14.24 -18.95 3.48
C PHE A 600 13.25 -19.55 2.47
N ASN A 601 13.24 -20.88 2.37
CA ASN A 601 12.15 -21.60 1.72
C ASN A 601 11.13 -21.96 2.78
N ASN A 602 9.91 -21.41 2.65
CA ASN A 602 8.84 -21.78 3.56
C ASN A 602 8.27 -23.14 3.18
N ASN A 603 8.49 -24.12 4.03
CA ASN A 603 8.01 -25.49 3.92
C ASN A 603 7.24 -25.97 5.18
N ILE A 604 6.91 -25.02 6.06
CA ILE A 604 6.17 -25.19 7.31
C ILE A 604 4.76 -24.60 7.16
N GLU A 605 3.76 -25.20 7.79
CA GLU A 605 2.39 -24.72 7.84
C GLU A 605 2.07 -24.05 9.17
N SER A 606 1.13 -23.11 9.14
CA SER A 606 0.50 -22.54 10.34
C SER A 606 1.52 -22.05 11.35
N HIS A 607 2.42 -21.21 10.88
CA HIS A 607 3.46 -20.61 11.72
C HIS A 607 3.68 -19.12 11.42
N ARG A 608 4.41 -18.46 12.28
CA ARG A 608 4.72 -17.04 12.20
C ARG A 608 6.23 -16.82 12.37
N VAL A 609 6.87 -16.22 11.36
CA VAL A 609 8.30 -15.87 11.38
C VAL A 609 8.45 -14.39 11.61
N ARG A 610 9.25 -13.99 12.62
CA ARG A 610 9.49 -12.59 12.98
C ARG A 610 10.97 -12.26 13.05
N LEU A 611 11.31 -11.03 12.66
CA LEU A 611 12.61 -10.42 12.90
C LEU A 611 12.54 -9.66 14.23
N ARG A 612 13.35 -10.09 15.21
CA ARG A 612 13.47 -9.44 16.52
C ARG A 612 14.69 -8.53 16.53
N ILE A 613 14.54 -7.32 17.06
CA ILE A 613 15.56 -6.28 17.15
C ILE A 613 15.69 -5.83 18.61
N ASN A 614 16.94 -5.77 19.11
CA ASN A 614 17.29 -5.32 20.43
C ASN A 614 17.95 -3.92 20.37
N PRO A 615 17.26 -2.83 20.70
CA PRO A 615 17.88 -1.50 20.72
C PRO A 615 18.76 -1.23 21.96
N ASN A 616 18.89 -2.20 22.87
CA ASN A 616 19.62 -2.10 24.13
C ASN A 616 19.12 -0.97 25.05
N LYS A 617 17.83 -0.67 24.98
CA LYS A 617 17.14 0.33 25.78
C LYS A 617 15.69 -0.10 25.98
N GLU A 618 15.13 0.25 27.12
CA GLU A 618 13.71 0.00 27.39
C GLU A 618 12.83 0.77 26.39
N ILE A 619 11.91 0.05 25.76
CA ILE A 619 11.01 0.59 24.74
C ILE A 619 9.66 0.94 25.38
N PHE A 620 9.36 2.23 25.45
CA PHE A 620 8.05 2.72 25.91
C PHE A 620 7.15 3.08 24.73
N LYS A 621 7.76 3.47 23.60
CA LYS A 621 7.07 3.86 22.36
C LYS A 621 7.93 3.63 21.14
N ILE A 622 7.26 3.42 20.01
CA ILE A 622 7.85 3.34 18.67
C ILE A 622 7.26 4.47 17.82
N LYS A 623 8.09 5.16 17.00
CA LYS A 623 7.56 5.99 15.93
C LYS A 623 7.29 5.10 14.72
N ALA A 624 6.04 5.05 14.29
CA ALA A 624 5.61 4.27 13.13
C ALA A 624 5.09 5.18 12.02
N GLY A 625 5.51 4.91 10.79
CA GLY A 625 4.91 5.52 9.60
C GLY A 625 3.47 5.05 9.43
N ILE A 626 2.60 5.96 9.06
CA ILE A 626 1.21 5.71 8.66
C ILE A 626 0.92 6.42 7.34
N GLN A 627 -0.26 6.27 6.79
CA GLN A 627 -0.69 6.92 5.55
C GLN A 627 -0.64 8.45 5.68
N GLY A 628 0.40 9.07 5.11
CA GLY A 628 0.59 10.53 5.14
C GLY A 628 1.07 11.10 6.47
N GLY A 629 1.76 10.32 7.31
CA GLY A 629 2.29 10.81 8.58
C GLY A 629 3.15 9.82 9.34
N ILE A 630 3.56 10.22 10.55
CA ILE A 630 4.26 9.37 11.51
C ILE A 630 3.61 9.60 12.88
N ILE A 631 3.35 8.52 13.61
CA ILE A 631 2.75 8.56 14.97
C ILE A 631 3.64 7.89 16.00
N ASP A 632 3.48 8.28 17.25
CA ASP A 632 4.00 7.55 18.41
C ASP A 632 3.02 6.44 18.79
N VAL A 633 3.48 5.19 18.75
CA VAL A 633 2.70 4.01 19.14
C VAL A 633 3.15 3.56 20.53
N THR A 634 2.20 3.33 21.43
CA THR A 634 2.44 2.86 22.79
C THR A 634 1.60 1.63 23.08
N ASN A 635 2.17 0.67 23.81
CA ASN A 635 1.44 -0.53 24.21
C ASN A 635 0.37 -0.20 25.27
N LYS A 636 -0.78 -0.82 25.12
CA LYS A 636 -1.88 -0.74 26.09
C LYS A 636 -1.88 -1.99 26.97
N LYS A 637 -2.14 -1.80 28.26
CA LYS A 637 -2.40 -2.94 29.16
C LYS A 637 -3.73 -3.58 28.79
N VAL A 638 -3.70 -4.86 28.50
CA VAL A 638 -4.88 -5.68 28.23
C VAL A 638 -5.30 -6.36 29.53
N SER A 639 -6.58 -6.22 29.92
CA SER A 639 -7.11 -6.88 31.11
C SER A 639 -7.20 -8.40 30.86
N GLU A 640 -7.02 -9.20 31.91
CA GLU A 640 -7.27 -10.64 31.85
C GLU A 640 -8.75 -10.94 31.54
N SER A 641 -9.68 -10.09 31.99
CA SER A 641 -11.12 -10.16 31.72
C SER A 641 -11.51 -9.34 30.47
N TRP A 642 -10.70 -9.36 29.43
CA TRP A 642 -10.97 -8.59 28.20
C TRP A 642 -12.27 -9.03 27.51
N GLN A 643 -12.68 -10.29 27.63
CA GLN A 643 -13.89 -10.84 27.00
C GLN A 643 -15.17 -10.13 27.47
N ASP A 644 -15.17 -9.54 28.67
CA ASP A 644 -16.32 -8.78 29.17
C ASP A 644 -16.55 -7.45 28.44
N LYS A 645 -15.55 -6.97 27.65
CA LYS A 645 -15.53 -5.61 27.10
C LYS A 645 -15.23 -5.54 25.60
N PHE A 646 -14.78 -6.63 25.01
CA PHE A 646 -14.30 -6.65 23.62
C PHE A 646 -14.73 -7.92 22.87
N ASP A 647 -15.05 -7.77 21.61
CA ASP A 647 -15.45 -8.89 20.72
C ASP A 647 -14.26 -9.79 20.34
N GLU A 648 -13.05 -9.23 20.35
CA GLU A 648 -11.77 -9.94 20.22
C GLU A 648 -10.73 -9.33 21.16
N LYS A 649 -9.66 -10.06 21.47
CA LYS A 649 -8.60 -9.59 22.35
C LYS A 649 -7.93 -8.34 21.76
N PRO A 650 -7.88 -7.22 22.51
CA PRO A 650 -7.19 -6.00 22.03
C PRO A 650 -5.68 -6.16 22.15
N VAL A 651 -5.08 -6.91 21.23
CA VAL A 651 -3.64 -7.19 21.18
C VAL A 651 -2.80 -5.99 20.75
N ASN A 652 -1.53 -5.96 21.21
CA ASN A 652 -0.54 -4.93 20.84
C ASN A 652 0.20 -5.31 19.54
N ILE A 653 -0.56 -5.68 18.51
CA ILE A 653 -0.10 -5.88 17.15
C ILE A 653 -0.56 -4.68 16.33
N TYR A 654 0.35 -4.07 15.58
CA TYR A 654 0.13 -2.82 14.89
C TYR A 654 0.47 -2.92 13.41
N ASN A 655 -0.26 -2.16 12.57
CA ASN A 655 0.14 -1.94 11.19
C ASN A 655 1.01 -0.68 11.09
N PHE A 656 1.86 -0.63 10.08
CA PHE A 656 2.69 0.52 9.76
C PHE A 656 2.87 0.67 8.26
N ASP A 657 3.30 1.86 7.83
CA ASP A 657 3.70 2.11 6.46
C ASP A 657 5.14 2.60 6.40
N LYS A 658 6.02 1.80 5.80
CA LYS A 658 7.39 2.13 5.37
C LYS A 658 8.43 2.43 6.47
N LEU A 659 8.06 2.84 7.68
CA LEU A 659 9.01 3.25 8.71
C LEU A 659 8.65 2.68 10.07
N LEU A 660 9.68 2.16 10.76
CA LEU A 660 9.69 1.95 12.22
C LEU A 660 10.94 2.59 12.78
N ASN A 661 10.79 3.49 13.78
CA ASN A 661 11.92 4.12 14.44
C ASN A 661 11.88 3.84 15.95
N VAL A 662 12.98 3.32 16.49
CA VAL A 662 13.15 2.98 17.91
C VAL A 662 14.40 3.63 18.48
N ASN A 663 14.28 4.21 19.68
CA ASN A 663 15.41 4.81 20.39
C ASN A 663 16.26 3.74 21.09
N GLY A 664 17.56 3.75 20.83
CA GLY A 664 18.61 3.15 21.68
C GLY A 664 19.12 4.14 22.74
N ASN A 665 20.25 3.84 23.38
CA ASN A 665 20.81 4.69 24.41
C ASN A 665 21.30 6.05 23.89
N ASN A 666 22.13 6.05 22.86
CA ASN A 666 22.76 7.25 22.29
C ASN A 666 22.33 7.53 20.83
N LYS A 667 21.61 6.63 20.23
CA LYS A 667 21.19 6.66 18.83
C LYS A 667 19.77 6.17 18.71
N SER A 668 19.11 6.48 17.59
CA SER A 668 17.88 5.81 17.17
C SER A 668 18.11 4.99 15.89
N PHE A 669 17.32 3.96 15.74
CA PHE A 669 17.36 3.05 14.63
C PHE A 669 16.08 3.24 13.80
N SER A 670 16.25 3.73 12.56
CA SER A 670 15.17 3.79 11.58
C SER A 670 15.22 2.57 10.68
N PHE A 671 14.17 1.77 10.67
CA PHE A 671 14.01 0.60 9.81
C PHE A 671 13.01 0.91 8.70
N PHE A 672 13.32 0.45 7.49
CA PHE A 672 12.53 0.61 6.27
C PHE A 672 12.21 -0.76 5.67
N PRO A 673 11.23 -1.49 6.20
CA PRO A 673 10.86 -2.80 5.68
C PRO A 673 10.12 -2.69 4.34
N GLU A 674 10.54 -3.47 3.34
CA GLU A 674 9.93 -3.49 2.01
C GLU A 674 8.71 -4.42 1.98
N GLY A 675 7.51 -3.86 1.83
CA GLY A 675 6.27 -4.62 1.71
C GLY A 675 5.82 -5.34 2.98
N LEU A 676 6.45 -5.09 4.13
CA LEU A 676 6.01 -5.57 5.44
C LEU A 676 5.10 -4.53 6.08
N LYS A 677 4.04 -4.98 6.78
CA LYS A 677 2.98 -4.10 7.29
C LYS A 677 2.60 -4.34 8.75
N GLU A 678 3.30 -5.24 9.45
CA GLU A 678 2.94 -5.61 10.81
C GLU A 678 4.16 -5.62 11.74
N PHE A 679 3.99 -5.03 12.94
CA PHE A 679 4.98 -5.03 14.00
C PHE A 679 4.35 -5.17 15.38
N GLU A 680 5.18 -5.57 16.32
CA GLU A 680 4.92 -5.62 17.75
C GLU A 680 6.14 -5.07 18.51
N PHE A 681 5.97 -4.73 19.76
CA PHE A 681 7.09 -4.47 20.66
C PHE A 681 6.70 -4.77 22.11
N ASP A 682 7.69 -5.12 22.90
CA ASP A 682 7.61 -5.17 24.35
C ASP A 682 8.58 -4.15 24.96
N ASN A 683 8.82 -4.24 26.27
CA ASN A 683 9.73 -3.31 26.94
C ASN A 683 11.20 -3.47 26.49
N LYS A 684 11.55 -4.52 25.74
CA LYS A 684 12.93 -4.86 25.41
C LYS A 684 13.20 -4.96 23.90
N TYR A 685 12.25 -5.45 23.14
CA TYR A 685 12.45 -5.80 21.74
C TYR A 685 11.40 -5.16 20.82
N LEU A 686 11.83 -4.83 19.61
CA LEU A 686 10.96 -4.58 18.47
C LEU A 686 10.90 -5.86 17.63
N TYR A 687 9.70 -6.24 17.18
CA TYR A 687 9.44 -7.39 16.31
C TYR A 687 8.78 -6.94 15.02
N ILE A 688 9.32 -7.35 13.88
CA ILE A 688 8.74 -7.14 12.56
C ILE A 688 8.28 -8.49 12.05
N THR A 689 6.99 -8.65 11.74
CA THR A 689 6.47 -9.89 11.18
C THR A 689 6.88 -10.01 9.72
N LEU A 690 7.61 -11.08 9.40
CA LEU A 690 8.04 -11.40 8.04
C LEU A 690 6.99 -12.22 7.30
N LEU A 691 6.46 -13.25 7.96
CA LEU A 691 5.50 -14.18 7.40
C LEU A 691 4.55 -14.68 8.50
N SER A 692 3.26 -14.79 8.18
CA SER A 692 2.26 -15.43 9.04
C SER A 692 1.35 -16.29 8.17
N THR A 693 1.33 -17.61 8.40
CA THR A 693 0.65 -18.57 7.55
C THR A 693 -0.49 -19.26 8.25
N THR A 694 -1.52 -19.62 7.51
CA THR A 694 -2.70 -20.31 7.99
C THR A 694 -3.34 -21.11 6.85
N GLY A 695 -4.23 -22.04 7.15
CA GLY A 695 -4.84 -22.91 6.14
C GLY A 695 -6.36 -22.75 6.00
N GLN A 696 -6.97 -21.73 6.63
CA GLN A 696 -8.44 -21.56 6.61
C GLN A 696 -8.86 -20.10 6.51
N LEU A 697 -9.94 -19.84 5.78
CA LEU A 697 -10.52 -18.52 5.64
C LEU A 697 -11.09 -18.00 6.97
N GLY A 698 -11.94 -18.76 7.62
CA GLY A 698 -12.51 -18.42 8.93
C GLY A 698 -12.50 -19.63 9.84
N LYS A 699 -12.17 -19.43 11.12
CA LYS A 699 -12.06 -20.50 12.13
C LYS A 699 -12.80 -20.08 13.40
N PRO A 700 -13.67 -20.93 13.97
CA PRO A 700 -14.38 -20.61 15.22
C PRO A 700 -13.46 -20.77 16.43
N ASN A 701 -13.85 -20.16 17.54
CA ASN A 701 -13.29 -20.38 18.87
C ASN A 701 -11.78 -20.22 18.98
N LEU A 702 -11.21 -19.20 18.28
CA LEU A 702 -9.80 -18.85 18.45
C LEU A 702 -9.54 -18.34 19.87
N ALA A 703 -8.36 -18.61 20.41
CA ALA A 703 -7.97 -18.17 21.76
C ALA A 703 -8.11 -16.65 21.97
N TRP A 704 -7.86 -15.87 20.90
CA TRP A 704 -7.98 -14.40 20.94
C TRP A 704 -9.28 -13.86 20.32
N ARG A 705 -10.10 -14.73 19.73
CA ARG A 705 -11.40 -14.41 19.14
C ARG A 705 -12.35 -15.59 19.36
N PRO A 706 -12.95 -15.72 20.52
CA PRO A 706 -13.87 -16.81 20.85
C PRO A 706 -15.19 -16.69 20.09
N GLY A 707 -15.93 -17.79 20.02
CA GLY A 707 -17.24 -17.83 19.40
C GLY A 707 -17.20 -18.10 17.90
N ARG A 708 -18.13 -17.48 17.16
CA ARG A 708 -18.31 -17.71 15.72
C ARG A 708 -17.04 -17.35 14.92
N ALA A 709 -16.81 -18.04 13.81
CA ALA A 709 -15.82 -17.64 12.83
C ALA A 709 -16.09 -16.21 12.30
N SER A 710 -15.09 -15.52 11.81
CA SER A 710 -15.28 -14.32 10.99
C SER A 710 -15.69 -14.73 9.58
N GLY A 711 -16.28 -13.80 8.85
CA GLY A 711 -16.84 -14.07 7.55
C GLY A 711 -18.30 -14.47 7.60
N ASP A 712 -18.83 -14.92 6.48
CA ASP A 712 -20.23 -15.34 6.35
C ASP A 712 -20.45 -16.68 7.05
N THR A 713 -21.31 -16.69 8.05
CA THR A 713 -21.57 -17.86 8.88
C THR A 713 -23.07 -18.04 9.10
N THR A 714 -23.54 -19.30 9.12
CA THR A 714 -24.92 -19.62 9.49
C THR A 714 -25.12 -19.48 11.01
N ASN A 715 -26.37 -19.39 11.46
CA ASN A 715 -26.70 -19.40 12.88
C ASN A 715 -26.37 -20.74 13.58
N GLU A 716 -26.32 -21.84 12.84
CA GLU A 716 -26.12 -23.18 13.33
C GLU A 716 -24.66 -23.63 13.30
N GLY A 717 -23.79 -22.93 12.62
CA GLY A 717 -22.43 -23.35 12.43
C GLY A 717 -21.49 -22.28 11.97
N HIS A 718 -20.31 -22.72 11.56
CA HIS A 718 -19.24 -21.87 11.05
C HIS A 718 -18.82 -22.38 9.68
N ILE A 719 -18.72 -21.48 8.72
CA ILE A 719 -18.10 -21.80 7.45
C ILE A 719 -16.60 -21.85 7.68
N MET A 720 -16.02 -23.02 7.45
CA MET A 720 -14.58 -23.21 7.44
C MET A 720 -14.16 -23.56 6.01
N MET A 721 -13.67 -22.56 5.28
CA MET A 721 -13.19 -22.77 3.92
C MET A 721 -11.70 -23.04 3.95
N PRO A 722 -11.21 -24.18 3.42
CA PRO A 722 -9.78 -24.42 3.30
C PRO A 722 -9.12 -23.39 2.37
N THR A 723 -7.98 -22.86 2.80
CA THR A 723 -7.15 -21.91 2.03
C THR A 723 -5.69 -22.35 2.07
N PRO A 724 -5.33 -23.50 1.46
CA PRO A 724 -3.97 -24.02 1.48
C PRO A 724 -2.93 -23.08 0.86
N MET A 725 -3.31 -22.20 -0.06
CA MET A 725 -2.39 -21.18 -0.61
C MET A 725 -1.98 -20.13 0.43
N ALA A 726 -2.78 -19.88 1.46
CA ALA A 726 -2.42 -18.98 2.56
C ALA A 726 -1.32 -19.56 3.49
N GLN A 727 -0.91 -20.82 3.28
CA GLN A 727 0.31 -21.39 3.86
C GLN A 727 1.59 -20.87 3.18
N GLU A 728 1.47 -20.22 2.03
CA GLU A 728 2.57 -19.54 1.33
C GLU A 728 3.88 -20.34 1.23
N LYS A 729 3.77 -21.62 0.88
CA LYS A 729 4.91 -22.53 0.71
C LYS A 729 5.71 -22.17 -0.54
N SER A 730 6.73 -21.36 -0.38
CA SER A 730 7.59 -20.86 -1.47
C SER A 730 8.94 -20.35 -0.96
N ASP A 731 9.80 -19.95 -1.88
CA ASP A 731 11.02 -19.20 -1.56
C ASP A 731 10.67 -17.74 -1.21
N TRP A 732 11.21 -17.27 -0.08
CA TRP A 732 11.00 -15.93 0.43
C TRP A 732 12.31 -15.17 0.56
N GLU A 733 12.26 -13.90 0.16
CA GLU A 733 13.27 -12.89 0.42
C GLU A 733 12.58 -11.62 0.96
N PHE A 734 12.98 -11.20 2.16
CA PHE A 734 12.51 -9.99 2.82
C PHE A 734 13.65 -9.00 2.96
N SER A 735 13.43 -7.74 2.59
CA SER A 735 14.42 -6.68 2.67
C SER A 735 14.01 -5.64 3.72
N VAL A 736 14.98 -5.23 4.55
CA VAL A 736 14.81 -4.18 5.53
C VAL A 736 16.02 -3.24 5.46
N GLY A 737 15.80 -1.99 5.04
CA GLY A 737 16.82 -0.94 5.13
C GLY A 737 16.98 -0.47 6.57
N MET A 738 18.17 0.02 6.95
CA MET A 738 18.41 0.64 8.25
C MET A 738 19.28 1.89 8.12
N VAL A 739 18.91 2.92 8.87
CA VAL A 739 19.69 4.15 9.07
C VAL A 739 19.84 4.42 10.56
N LEU A 740 21.01 4.91 10.95
CA LEU A 740 21.27 5.36 12.31
C LEU A 740 21.10 6.86 12.42
N ASN A 741 20.31 7.29 13.39
CA ASN A 741 20.03 8.68 13.66
C ASN A 741 20.45 9.06 15.10
N LYS A 742 20.40 10.34 15.41
CA LYS A 742 20.38 10.79 16.78
C LYS A 742 19.08 10.37 17.47
N THR A 743 19.08 10.34 18.78
CA THR A 743 17.83 10.13 19.54
C THR A 743 16.86 11.31 19.30
N ASP A 744 15.57 10.99 19.25
CA ASP A 744 14.48 11.97 19.11
C ASP A 744 14.54 12.86 17.84
N GLU A 745 14.94 12.27 16.72
CA GLU A 745 14.94 12.97 15.42
C GLU A 745 13.56 13.51 15.02
N SER A 746 13.61 14.60 14.25
CA SER A 746 12.41 15.28 13.77
C SER A 746 11.61 14.41 12.78
N LEU A 747 10.28 14.56 12.82
CA LEU A 747 9.39 13.84 11.89
C LEU A 747 9.69 14.20 10.42
N SER A 748 10.13 15.43 10.15
CA SER A 748 10.55 15.86 8.81
C SER A 748 11.77 15.10 8.30
N LEU A 749 12.76 14.84 9.16
CA LEU A 749 13.93 14.04 8.78
C LEU A 749 13.51 12.60 8.50
N LEU A 750 12.76 11.98 9.40
CA LEU A 750 12.29 10.60 9.24
C LEU A 750 11.44 10.43 7.97
N SER A 751 10.57 11.40 7.64
CA SER A 751 9.77 11.38 6.41
C SER A 751 10.62 11.50 5.13
N ARG A 752 11.71 12.30 5.17
CA ARG A 752 12.66 12.36 4.06
C ARG A 752 13.45 11.07 3.89
N GLU A 753 13.80 10.41 4.99
CA GLU A 753 14.46 9.10 4.96
C GLU A 753 13.59 8.03 4.30
N ILE A 754 12.27 8.04 4.53
CA ILE A 754 11.32 7.16 3.83
C ILE A 754 11.47 7.34 2.31
N ASN A 755 11.49 8.58 1.82
CA ASN A 755 11.61 8.85 0.38
C ASN A 755 12.91 8.35 -0.22
N THR A 756 14.03 8.47 0.51
CA THR A 756 15.35 8.03 0.05
C THR A 756 15.60 6.54 0.21
N ALA A 757 14.93 5.90 1.17
CA ALA A 757 15.06 4.46 1.41
C ALA A 757 14.54 3.62 0.23
N PHE A 758 13.49 4.10 -0.44
CA PHE A 758 12.84 3.40 -1.56
C PHE A 758 13.13 4.06 -2.91
N ASP A 759 14.31 4.74 -3.05
CA ASP A 759 14.73 5.29 -4.33
C ASP A 759 14.97 4.20 -5.36
N GLN A 760 14.56 4.48 -6.60
CA GLN A 760 14.60 3.52 -7.70
C GLN A 760 15.80 3.79 -8.64
N SER A 761 16.49 2.72 -9.02
CA SER A 761 17.52 2.77 -10.06
C SER A 761 16.89 2.50 -11.42
N ILE A 762 16.81 3.53 -12.26
CA ILE A 762 16.25 3.45 -13.61
C ILE A 762 17.30 3.79 -14.62
N SER A 763 17.53 2.89 -15.57
CA SER A 763 18.52 3.05 -16.64
C SER A 763 18.05 2.43 -17.94
N TYR A 764 18.69 2.84 -19.05
CA TYR A 764 18.50 2.24 -20.35
C TYR A 764 19.80 2.25 -21.16
N GLN A 765 20.13 1.11 -21.76
CA GLN A 765 21.23 0.93 -22.72
C GLN A 765 20.63 0.52 -24.06
N LYS A 766 20.96 1.28 -25.15
CA LYS A 766 20.63 0.85 -26.51
C LYS A 766 21.70 -0.17 -26.96
N GLN A 767 21.33 -1.44 -27.08
CA GLN A 767 22.26 -2.51 -27.38
C GLN A 767 21.62 -3.64 -28.17
N THR A 768 22.42 -4.43 -28.91
CA THR A 768 21.95 -5.52 -29.76
C THR A 768 22.43 -6.90 -29.32
N LEU A 769 23.15 -6.98 -28.18
CA LEU A 769 23.71 -8.23 -27.68
C LEU A 769 22.63 -9.17 -27.14
N ASN A 770 21.65 -8.61 -26.43
CA ASN A 770 20.49 -9.33 -25.94
C ASN A 770 19.23 -8.49 -26.06
N LEU A 771 18.49 -8.68 -27.14
CA LEU A 771 17.30 -7.89 -27.45
C LEU A 771 16.08 -8.21 -26.55
N PHE A 772 16.17 -9.26 -25.70
CA PHE A 772 15.07 -9.64 -24.82
C PHE A 772 15.24 -9.14 -23.38
N ILE A 773 16.29 -8.38 -23.08
CA ILE A 773 16.49 -7.81 -21.75
C ILE A 773 15.41 -6.76 -21.43
N ASN A 774 14.99 -6.01 -22.43
CA ASN A 774 13.83 -5.15 -22.40
C ASN A 774 12.78 -5.76 -23.34
N ARG A 775 11.69 -6.26 -22.79
CA ARG A 775 10.72 -7.13 -23.46
C ARG A 775 10.17 -6.57 -24.77
N LEU A 776 9.95 -5.25 -24.86
CA LEU A 776 9.32 -4.60 -26.00
C LEU A 776 10.30 -3.94 -26.99
N ASP A 777 11.61 -3.92 -26.72
CA ASP A 777 12.59 -3.21 -27.57
C ASP A 777 12.49 -3.60 -29.06
N ASN A 778 12.25 -4.87 -29.35
CA ASN A 778 12.09 -5.37 -30.73
C ASN A 778 10.75 -5.02 -31.40
N LYS A 779 9.79 -4.49 -30.64
CA LYS A 779 8.44 -4.19 -31.12
C LYS A 779 8.10 -2.70 -31.09
N ILE A 780 8.87 -1.90 -30.38
CA ILE A 780 8.74 -0.44 -30.40
C ILE A 780 9.44 0.07 -31.66
N TRP A 781 8.64 0.54 -32.61
CA TRP A 781 9.15 1.07 -33.86
C TRP A 781 9.72 2.49 -33.68
N PRO A 782 10.84 2.82 -34.36
CA PRO A 782 11.33 4.19 -34.40
C PRO A 782 10.24 5.12 -34.94
N THR A 783 10.07 6.27 -34.31
CA THR A 783 9.24 7.36 -34.82
C THR A 783 10.16 8.55 -35.14
N GLU A 784 9.91 9.21 -36.27
CA GLU A 784 10.60 10.48 -36.52
C GLU A 784 10.25 11.47 -35.44
N ILE A 785 11.26 11.81 -34.64
CA ILE A 785 11.12 12.80 -33.58
C ILE A 785 11.64 14.11 -34.14
N SER A 786 10.74 15.08 -34.25
CA SER A 786 11.03 16.42 -34.75
C SER A 786 11.79 17.29 -33.74
N TYR A 787 12.22 16.73 -32.62
CA TYR A 787 12.85 17.46 -31.53
C TYR A 787 14.28 16.99 -31.30
N GLN A 788 15.16 17.93 -31.02
CA GLN A 788 16.51 17.67 -30.55
C GLN A 788 16.50 17.78 -29.03
N ILE A 789 16.69 16.67 -28.33
CA ILE A 789 16.69 16.66 -26.85
C ILE A 789 18.13 16.67 -26.32
N PRO A 790 18.39 17.32 -25.17
CA PRO A 790 19.73 17.39 -24.62
C PRO A 790 20.15 16.06 -23.98
N ARG A 791 21.46 15.77 -23.96
CA ARG A 791 22.02 14.57 -23.32
C ARG A 791 21.95 14.60 -21.79
N LYS A 792 21.61 15.75 -21.20
CA LYS A 792 21.34 15.97 -19.80
C LYS A 792 20.11 16.87 -19.65
N LEU A 793 19.13 16.44 -18.87
CA LEU A 793 17.87 17.15 -18.65
C LEU A 793 17.58 17.26 -17.15
N SER A 794 17.10 18.45 -16.73
CA SER A 794 16.53 18.69 -15.40
C SER A 794 15.29 19.56 -15.54
N LEU A 795 14.16 19.07 -15.09
CA LEU A 795 12.85 19.74 -15.26
C LEU A 795 12.47 20.62 -14.10
N LEU A 796 12.76 20.19 -12.90
CA LEU A 796 12.31 20.83 -11.68
C LEU A 796 13.27 20.53 -10.54
N ALA A 797 13.64 21.56 -9.79
CA ALA A 797 14.32 21.39 -8.51
C ALA A 797 13.42 21.82 -7.36
N VAL A 798 13.21 20.92 -6.41
CA VAL A 798 12.52 21.13 -5.14
C VAL A 798 13.54 21.04 -4.02
N ASP A 799 13.41 21.92 -3.03
CA ASP A 799 14.29 21.97 -1.87
C ASP A 799 14.37 20.59 -1.18
N GLN A 800 15.58 20.21 -0.77
CA GLN A 800 15.86 18.91 -0.12
C GLN A 800 15.15 18.72 1.23
N GLU A 801 14.69 19.78 1.86
CA GLU A 801 13.94 19.73 3.12
C GLU A 801 12.46 19.36 2.94
N LEU A 802 11.93 19.48 1.73
CA LEU A 802 10.54 19.14 1.44
C LEU A 802 10.35 17.62 1.21
N VAL A 803 9.23 17.10 1.63
CA VAL A 803 8.86 15.69 1.40
C VAL A 803 7.94 15.61 0.19
N VAL A 804 8.45 15.14 -0.93
CA VAL A 804 7.67 14.96 -2.17
C VAL A 804 7.07 13.56 -2.18
N SER A 805 5.73 13.45 -2.12
CA SER A 805 5.03 12.18 -2.14
C SER A 805 4.81 11.64 -3.55
N ALA A 806 4.44 12.51 -4.50
CA ALA A 806 4.20 12.11 -5.89
C ALA A 806 4.59 13.22 -6.88
N THR A 807 4.99 12.80 -8.09
CA THR A 807 5.19 13.65 -9.28
C THR A 807 4.56 12.96 -10.47
N TYR A 808 3.52 13.54 -11.06
CA TYR A 808 2.71 12.87 -12.06
C TYR A 808 2.14 13.83 -13.13
N PRO A 809 1.77 13.30 -14.31
CA PRO A 809 1.22 14.11 -15.39
C PRO A 809 -0.11 14.75 -15.01
N SER A 810 -0.32 16.04 -15.36
CA SER A 810 -1.60 16.72 -15.23
C SER A 810 -2.62 16.21 -16.27
N LYS A 811 -3.93 16.39 -16.01
CA LYS A 811 -4.99 16.22 -17.02
C LYS A 811 -4.76 17.15 -18.21
N GLU A 812 -4.20 18.32 -17.97
CA GLU A 812 -3.83 19.32 -18.99
C GLU A 812 -2.45 18.99 -19.59
N ARG A 813 -2.39 18.84 -20.92
CA ARG A 813 -1.14 18.55 -21.63
C ARG A 813 -0.11 19.65 -21.42
N GLY A 814 1.15 19.25 -21.28
CA GLY A 814 2.26 20.19 -21.04
C GLY A 814 2.31 20.73 -19.62
N LYS A 815 1.56 20.14 -18.70
CA LYS A 815 1.64 20.40 -17.28
C LYS A 815 1.78 19.11 -16.48
N TYR A 816 2.33 19.22 -15.28
CA TYR A 816 2.46 18.12 -14.34
C TYR A 816 2.24 18.60 -12.91
N LEU A 817 2.04 17.66 -12.03
CA LEU A 817 1.70 17.88 -10.62
C LEU A 817 2.81 17.36 -9.73
N VAL A 818 3.06 18.11 -8.66
CA VAL A 818 3.94 17.70 -7.57
C VAL A 818 3.15 17.82 -6.28
N ARG A 819 3.06 16.72 -5.52
CA ARG A 819 2.43 16.71 -4.20
C ARG A 819 3.51 16.68 -3.13
N ILE A 820 3.36 17.56 -2.15
CA ILE A 820 4.31 17.77 -1.06
C ILE A 820 3.58 17.54 0.26
N LEU A 821 4.21 16.75 1.14
CA LEU A 821 3.78 16.57 2.52
C LEU A 821 4.58 17.53 3.42
N ASN A 822 3.89 18.33 4.21
CA ASN A 822 4.51 19.01 5.33
C ASN A 822 4.53 18.06 6.54
N ALA A 823 5.65 17.42 6.80
CA ALA A 823 5.81 16.51 7.95
C ALA A 823 6.25 17.22 9.23
N SER A 824 6.07 18.54 9.33
CA SER A 824 6.45 19.34 10.51
C SER A 824 5.23 19.95 11.21
N SER A 825 5.40 20.42 12.44
CA SER A 825 4.41 21.17 13.22
C SER A 825 4.26 22.63 12.78
N GLU A 826 5.11 23.12 11.89
CA GLU A 826 5.15 24.51 11.43
C GLU A 826 4.56 24.63 10.02
N ILE A 827 4.04 25.80 9.69
CA ILE A 827 3.61 26.11 8.32
C ILE A 827 4.85 26.24 7.44
N ILE A 828 4.88 25.52 6.32
CA ILE A 828 5.94 25.64 5.31
C ILE A 828 5.46 26.56 4.19
N ASP A 829 6.25 27.60 3.88
CA ASP A 829 6.10 28.40 2.67
C ASP A 829 7.02 27.86 1.59
N ILE A 830 6.48 27.45 0.45
CA ILE A 830 7.26 26.91 -0.68
C ILE A 830 7.83 27.99 -1.60
N LYS A 831 7.54 29.26 -1.35
CA LYS A 831 8.09 30.38 -2.11
C LYS A 831 9.62 30.28 -2.07
N ASN A 832 10.25 30.25 -3.25
CA ASN A 832 11.69 30.05 -3.42
C ASN A 832 12.24 28.65 -3.07
N LYS A 833 11.38 27.70 -2.71
CA LYS A 833 11.77 26.29 -2.47
C LYS A 833 11.50 25.38 -3.68
N ILE A 834 10.90 25.92 -4.72
CA ILE A 834 10.65 25.26 -6.00
C ILE A 834 11.21 26.14 -7.10
N SER A 835 12.01 25.56 -8.01
CA SER A 835 12.75 26.30 -9.03
C SER A 835 11.88 26.91 -10.15
N ARG A 836 10.58 26.59 -10.21
CA ARG A 836 9.64 27.08 -11.21
C ARG A 836 8.39 27.65 -10.56
N LYS A 837 7.63 28.45 -11.33
CA LYS A 837 6.32 28.93 -10.88
C LYS A 837 5.39 27.71 -10.68
N ALA A 838 4.91 27.55 -9.47
CA ALA A 838 3.97 26.52 -9.04
C ALA A 838 2.63 27.18 -8.68
N VAL A 839 1.53 26.58 -9.11
CA VAL A 839 0.18 27.02 -8.78
C VAL A 839 -0.46 25.95 -7.89
N LYS A 840 -0.91 26.32 -6.69
CA LYS A 840 -1.58 25.40 -5.79
C LYS A 840 -2.92 24.98 -6.36
N VAL A 841 -3.21 23.70 -6.37
CA VAL A 841 -4.44 23.11 -6.91
C VAL A 841 -5.03 22.10 -5.94
N ASP A 842 -6.33 21.84 -6.06
CA ASP A 842 -6.94 20.67 -5.44
C ASP A 842 -6.56 19.38 -6.18
N ILE A 843 -7.04 18.23 -5.71
CA ILE A 843 -6.75 16.95 -6.32
C ILE A 843 -7.37 16.78 -7.72
N PHE A 844 -8.43 17.56 -8.03
CA PHE A 844 -9.09 17.60 -9.35
C PHE A 844 -8.45 18.60 -10.31
N GLU A 845 -7.36 19.26 -9.87
CA GLU A 845 -6.58 20.27 -10.59
C GLU A 845 -7.24 21.64 -10.74
N ASN A 846 -8.28 21.94 -9.95
CA ASN A 846 -8.83 23.29 -9.86
C ASN A 846 -7.86 24.21 -9.10
N GLU A 847 -7.60 25.40 -9.65
CA GLU A 847 -6.70 26.36 -9.03
C GLU A 847 -7.28 26.88 -7.71
N LEU A 848 -6.50 26.83 -6.66
CA LEU A 848 -6.78 27.42 -5.37
C LEU A 848 -6.23 28.85 -5.32
N ALA A 849 -6.80 29.72 -4.44
CA ALA A 849 -6.28 31.06 -4.24
C ALA A 849 -4.76 31.01 -3.96
N ASP A 850 -4.04 32.07 -4.35
CA ASP A 850 -2.57 32.21 -4.41
C ASP A 850 -1.87 31.90 -3.07
N GLU A 851 -1.92 30.65 -2.64
CA GLU A 851 -1.35 30.16 -1.41
C GLU A 851 -0.13 29.28 -1.67
N THR A 852 1.03 29.78 -1.30
CA THR A 852 2.31 29.04 -1.31
C THR A 852 2.52 28.24 -0.01
N LYS A 853 1.56 28.28 0.91
CA LYS A 853 1.68 27.69 2.25
C LYS A 853 1.12 26.25 2.31
N ILE A 854 1.83 25.40 3.02
CA ILE A 854 1.40 24.05 3.36
C ILE A 854 1.20 23.99 4.88
N MET A 855 0.01 23.63 5.29
CA MET A 855 -0.32 23.50 6.72
C MET A 855 0.43 22.34 7.36
N PRO A 856 0.64 22.35 8.69
CA PRO A 856 1.30 21.27 9.41
C PRO A 856 0.65 19.92 9.14
N TYR A 857 1.47 18.89 8.94
CA TYR A 857 1.05 17.50 8.71
C TYR A 857 0.03 17.30 7.57
N ALA A 858 -0.02 18.22 6.61
CA ALA A 858 -0.96 18.19 5.49
C ALA A 858 -0.26 18.03 4.14
N TYR A 859 -1.00 17.55 3.17
CA TYR A 859 -0.61 17.55 1.76
C TYR A 859 -0.97 18.86 1.07
N ALA A 860 -0.17 19.26 0.09
CA ALA A 860 -0.54 20.25 -0.91
C ALA A 860 -0.06 19.82 -2.30
N THR A 861 -0.89 20.05 -3.30
CA THR A 861 -0.59 19.72 -4.70
C THR A 861 -0.33 20.99 -5.49
N PHE A 862 0.74 20.99 -6.29
CA PHE A 862 1.15 22.11 -7.11
C PHE A 862 1.22 21.72 -8.57
N LYS A 863 0.56 22.50 -9.43
CA LYS A 863 0.59 22.36 -10.88
C LYS A 863 1.72 23.22 -11.45
N ILE A 864 2.54 22.63 -12.31
CA ILE A 864 3.74 23.22 -12.87
C ILE A 864 3.68 23.09 -14.39
N SER A 865 4.00 24.18 -15.11
CA SER A 865 4.04 24.15 -16.56
C SER A 865 5.33 23.49 -17.05
N ASN A 866 5.20 22.59 -18.00
CA ASN A 866 6.30 21.94 -18.67
C ASN A 866 6.74 22.81 -19.86
N ILE A 867 7.76 23.67 -19.69
CA ILE A 867 8.10 24.71 -20.69
C ILE A 867 9.14 24.24 -21.71
N VAL A 868 9.50 22.98 -21.72
CA VAL A 868 10.58 22.54 -22.62
C VAL A 868 9.97 22.03 -23.92
N LYS A 869 9.69 22.93 -24.86
CA LYS A 869 9.43 22.59 -26.27
C LYS A 869 10.75 22.64 -27.03
N PHE A 870 11.43 21.52 -27.15
CA PHE A 870 12.59 21.38 -28.03
C PHE A 870 12.15 21.26 -29.50
N ARG A 871 11.73 22.36 -30.16
CA ARG A 871 11.49 22.34 -31.60
C ARG A 871 12.82 22.53 -32.33
N LYS A 872 13.05 21.79 -33.42
CA LYS A 872 14.27 21.85 -34.24
C LYS A 872 14.63 23.27 -34.76
N ASN A 873 13.68 24.22 -34.70
CA ASN A 873 13.85 25.58 -35.26
C ASN A 873 13.80 26.71 -34.22
N GLU A 874 13.89 26.45 -32.92
CA GLU A 874 13.86 27.47 -31.85
C GLU A 874 15.14 27.48 -30.99
N LEU A 875 16.30 27.10 -31.57
CA LEU A 875 17.62 27.21 -30.92
C LEU A 875 18.34 28.51 -31.28
N GLU A 876 17.60 29.53 -31.68
CA GLU A 876 18.10 30.90 -31.76
C GLU A 876 17.28 31.79 -30.82
N LEU A 877 17.69 31.85 -29.55
CA LEU A 877 17.66 33.02 -28.67
C LEU A 877 18.18 32.64 -27.28
#